data_b698fa0ab7779e9746dbd34fdb72b8ad
#
_entry.id   b698fa0ab7779e9746dbd34fdb72b8ad
#
_cell.length_a   1.000
_cell.length_b   1.000
_cell.length_c   1.000
_cell.angle_alpha   90.00
_cell.angle_beta   90.00
_cell.angle_gamma   90.00
#
_symmetry.space_group_name_H-M   'P 1'
#
loop_
_entity.id
_entity.type
_entity.pdbx_description
1 polymer ?
#
loop_
_entity_poly.entity_id
_entity_poly.type
_entity_poly.pdbx_seq_one_letter_code
_entity_poly.pdbx_strand_id
1 'polypeptide(L)'
;MILRHVCLTSALALGTALPVQAEMVFNRIATFATPQNMAEGEDTARESSAEIISASDDGMTLVYTDSPLGVVGLVDITDPRAPKALGTIAMGGEPTTAHFAGDKIVVGVNTSESYTNPSGKLVTVDMATRSVVAECDLGGQPDSVAKAPDGSFVAVAVENERDEDVNDGAIPQAPAGFVVKVALKDGLPDCAAKQVIDVTGLADIAPEDPEPEFIDINAAGEIALTMQENNHIVVIGADGTVASHFSAGAVDLDGVDTKRDGALNFTGKMEGVLREPDGLRWIDNDHFMIANEGDWNGGSRSWSIFRKDGTLVYEDAGALERAIVEMGHYPEHRNKKGAELESVEFAVFDGVPTGFVVSERASVIGVYDLTDPANPVLKQILPSGISPEGIVALPARNLLASANEVDLREDGLAPAHVMVFERAEGTPAYPMITSAGTEALIGWGALSGLVADPEAPGMLHAVSDSVYRSAPTIFAIDATQKPARITGATVVTRDGAPAQLLDLEGITNDGEGGFWLASEGRSDRLVPHALYHVNAKGEIKAQVALPPELLAVEQRFGFEGIAKVGDVLWMAVQREWKDDPKGMVKLLAYDIKEKTWGAVHYPLDTPAEGAWMGLSELTVHGDWAYVIERDNQIADKAAVKKIYRIALADLKPAALGTELPVVAKQEVRDLLPDLVALNGYVVDKVEGFAIDAAGQGFVVTDNDGVDDSSGETLFWSFGPVQ
;
A
#
# COMPACT_ATOMS: atom_id res chain seq x y z
N MET A 1 -49.40 -62.67 24.41
CA MET A 1 -49.17 -61.71 23.30
C MET A 1 -49.12 -60.36 23.95
N ILE A 2 -47.94 -59.89 24.34
CA ILE A 2 -47.73 -58.65 25.12
C ILE A 2 -46.98 -57.68 24.22
N LEU A 3 -47.66 -56.60 23.78
CA LEU A 3 -47.05 -55.48 23.03
C LEU A 3 -46.19 -54.66 23.99
N ARG A 4 -44.89 -54.51 23.70
CA ARG A 4 -44.03 -53.52 24.35
C ARG A 4 -44.00 -52.25 23.49
N HIS A 5 -44.45 -51.16 24.10
CA HIS A 5 -44.25 -49.80 23.56
C HIS A 5 -42.86 -49.34 23.88
N VAL A 6 -42.09 -48.99 22.87
CA VAL A 6 -40.81 -48.27 23.00
C VAL A 6 -41.05 -46.79 22.84
N CYS A 7 -40.93 -46.03 23.93
CA CYS A 7 -40.88 -44.56 23.86
C CYS A 7 -39.46 -44.12 23.43
N LEU A 8 -39.33 -43.51 22.26
CA LEU A 8 -38.14 -42.76 21.84
C LEU A 8 -38.26 -41.34 22.50
N THR A 9 -37.38 -41.07 23.44
CA THR A 9 -37.12 -39.71 23.93
C THR A 9 -36.08 -39.05 23.08
N SER A 10 -36.50 -38.07 22.24
CA SER A 10 -35.54 -37.20 21.51
C SER A 10 -34.95 -36.18 22.48
N ALA A 11 -33.69 -36.29 22.81
CA ALA A 11 -32.93 -35.28 23.53
C ALA A 11 -32.56 -34.15 22.53
N LEU A 12 -33.21 -32.98 22.66
CA LEU A 12 -32.75 -31.73 22.03
C LEU A 12 -31.46 -31.31 22.73
N ALA A 13 -30.32 -31.43 22.05
CA ALA A 13 -29.08 -30.78 22.47
C ALA A 13 -29.21 -29.28 22.14
N LEU A 14 -29.48 -28.44 23.15
CA LEU A 14 -29.27 -27.01 23.06
C LEU A 14 -27.72 -26.80 23.02
N GLY A 15 -27.20 -26.57 21.85
CA GLY A 15 -25.86 -26.03 21.66
C GLY A 15 -25.83 -24.59 22.21
N THR A 16 -25.22 -24.39 23.37
CA THR A 16 -24.87 -23.04 23.83
C THR A 16 -23.82 -22.50 22.87
N ALA A 17 -24.24 -21.59 21.97
CA ALA A 17 -23.27 -20.76 21.24
C ALA A 17 -22.48 -19.98 22.31
N LEU A 18 -21.20 -20.30 22.46
CA LEU A 18 -20.27 -19.46 23.21
C LEU A 18 -20.29 -18.10 22.50
N PRO A 19 -20.38 -16.98 23.24
CA PRO A 19 -20.21 -15.68 22.63
C PRO A 19 -18.84 -15.68 21.93
N VAL A 20 -18.79 -15.40 20.65
CA VAL A 20 -17.55 -15.04 19.97
C VAL A 20 -17.08 -13.79 20.69
N GLN A 21 -15.98 -13.89 21.42
CA GLN A 21 -15.37 -12.73 22.04
C GLN A 21 -14.92 -11.85 20.89
N ALA A 22 -15.38 -10.58 20.86
CA ALA A 22 -14.96 -9.64 19.85
C ALA A 22 -13.43 -9.50 19.93
N GLU A 23 -12.78 -9.61 18.79
CA GLU A 23 -11.33 -9.48 18.69
C GLU A 23 -10.94 -8.00 18.74
N MET A 24 -9.83 -7.68 19.40
CA MET A 24 -9.26 -6.34 19.35
C MET A 24 -8.52 -6.18 18.03
N VAL A 25 -8.93 -5.21 17.22
CA VAL A 25 -8.38 -4.95 15.88
C VAL A 25 -8.02 -3.48 15.73
N PHE A 26 -7.05 -3.20 14.87
CA PHE A 26 -6.73 -1.85 14.43
C PHE A 26 -7.54 -1.52 13.18
N ASN A 27 -8.18 -0.35 13.17
CA ASN A 27 -8.79 0.20 11.96
C ASN A 27 -8.35 1.65 11.78
N ARG A 28 -8.07 2.06 10.54
CA ARG A 28 -7.75 3.45 10.21
C ARG A 28 -8.95 4.34 10.52
N ILE A 29 -8.71 5.42 11.25
CA ILE A 29 -9.74 6.38 11.69
C ILE A 29 -9.54 7.77 11.11
N ALA A 30 -8.36 8.10 10.62
CA ALA A 30 -8.07 9.38 9.99
C ALA A 30 -6.82 9.31 9.10
N THR A 31 -6.77 10.22 8.13
CA THR A 31 -5.63 10.51 7.27
C THR A 31 -5.39 12.00 7.26
N PHE A 32 -4.13 12.43 7.41
CA PHE A 32 -3.71 13.83 7.42
C PHE A 32 -2.65 14.06 6.34
N ALA A 33 -2.98 14.83 5.32
CA ALA A 33 -2.04 15.15 4.24
C ALA A 33 -1.05 16.25 4.68
N THR A 34 0.24 16.03 4.46
CA THR A 34 1.34 16.93 4.90
C THR A 34 1.21 18.36 4.40
N PRO A 35 0.69 18.64 3.15
CA PRO A 35 0.49 20.01 2.70
C PRO A 35 -0.45 20.86 3.55
N GLN A 36 -1.28 20.23 4.39
CA GLN A 36 -2.15 20.95 5.33
C GLN A 36 -1.35 21.67 6.44
N ASN A 37 -0.09 21.25 6.68
CA ASN A 37 0.81 21.90 7.63
C ASN A 37 1.56 23.11 7.06
N MET A 38 1.58 23.28 5.75
CA MET A 38 2.24 24.43 5.12
C MET A 38 1.54 25.74 5.52
N ALA A 39 2.33 26.80 5.71
CA ALA A 39 1.78 28.08 6.12
C ALA A 39 0.98 28.75 5.01
N GLU A 40 0.04 29.63 5.38
CA GLU A 40 -0.75 30.39 4.42
C GLU A 40 0.17 31.25 3.52
N GLY A 41 0.10 31.04 2.22
CA GLY A 41 0.92 31.72 1.21
C GLY A 41 2.22 31.01 0.83
N GLU A 42 2.53 29.86 1.43
CA GLU A 42 3.57 28.97 0.92
C GLU A 42 3.11 28.30 -0.37
N ASP A 43 4.09 27.93 -1.20
CA ASP A 43 3.85 27.15 -2.41
C ASP A 43 3.55 25.70 -2.02
N THR A 44 2.28 25.36 -1.99
CA THR A 44 1.83 23.98 -1.66
C THR A 44 2.12 22.98 -2.78
N ALA A 45 2.68 23.39 -3.90
CA ALA A 45 3.16 22.46 -4.94
C ALA A 45 4.58 21.95 -4.68
N ARG A 46 5.32 22.54 -3.72
CA ARG A 46 6.61 21.99 -3.30
C ARG A 46 6.42 20.58 -2.74
N GLU A 47 7.34 19.69 -3.07
CA GLU A 47 7.42 18.36 -2.48
C GLU A 47 7.46 18.45 -0.95
N SER A 48 6.72 17.57 -0.29
CA SER A 48 6.70 17.41 1.16
C SER A 48 6.67 15.94 1.50
N SER A 49 7.21 15.57 2.64
CA SER A 49 7.29 14.19 3.10
C SER A 49 6.70 14.03 4.51
N ALA A 50 6.48 12.79 4.91
CA ALA A 50 6.35 12.38 6.30
C ALA A 50 7.15 11.07 6.44
N GLU A 51 8.36 11.20 6.94
CA GLU A 51 9.31 10.10 7.09
C GLU A 51 9.23 9.50 8.49
N ILE A 52 10.08 9.92 9.42
CA ILE A 52 10.06 9.42 10.80
C ILE A 52 9.05 10.19 11.66
N ILE A 53 8.30 9.47 12.49
CA ILE A 53 7.24 10.01 13.32
C ILE A 53 7.41 9.66 14.81
N SER A 54 7.10 10.59 15.69
CA SER A 54 6.98 10.32 17.12
C SER A 54 5.83 11.08 17.78
N ALA A 55 5.53 10.76 19.03
CA ALA A 55 4.42 11.36 19.77
C ALA A 55 4.88 12.01 21.08
N SER A 56 4.17 13.05 21.50
CA SER A 56 4.32 13.65 22.83
C SER A 56 3.97 12.64 23.94
N ASP A 57 4.53 12.83 25.14
CA ASP A 57 4.33 11.91 26.27
C ASP A 57 2.84 11.74 26.65
N ASP A 58 1.99 12.73 26.42
CA ASP A 58 0.55 12.66 26.60
C ASP A 58 -0.19 12.05 25.39
N GLY A 59 0.52 11.81 24.30
CA GLY A 59 0.00 11.26 23.05
C GLY A 59 -0.95 12.20 22.29
N MET A 60 -0.97 13.50 22.57
CA MET A 60 -1.90 14.45 21.95
C MET A 60 -1.32 15.16 20.74
N THR A 61 -0.01 15.11 20.55
CA THR A 61 0.70 15.74 19.43
C THR A 61 1.63 14.74 18.76
N LEU A 62 1.61 14.70 17.44
CA LEU A 62 2.61 14.00 16.64
C LEU A 62 3.62 15.01 16.09
N VAL A 63 4.86 14.58 15.94
CA VAL A 63 5.89 15.25 15.15
C VAL A 63 6.38 14.30 14.07
N TYR A 64 6.54 14.78 12.85
CA TYR A 64 7.14 14.04 11.75
C TYR A 64 8.24 14.86 11.08
N THR A 65 9.19 14.18 10.47
CA THR A 65 10.23 14.80 9.64
C THR A 65 9.74 14.96 8.20
N ASP A 66 10.18 16.06 7.59
CA ASP A 66 9.89 16.41 6.18
C ASP A 66 11.19 16.97 5.61
N SER A 67 12.04 16.05 5.12
CA SER A 67 13.39 16.36 4.65
C SER A 67 13.39 17.24 3.39
N PRO A 68 12.49 17.02 2.38
CA PRO A 68 12.43 17.88 1.21
C PRO A 68 12.11 19.34 1.52
N LEU A 69 11.30 19.58 2.56
CA LEU A 69 11.01 20.95 3.02
C LEU A 69 12.02 21.48 4.03
N GLY A 70 12.87 20.63 4.63
CA GLY A 70 13.82 20.99 5.70
C GLY A 70 13.12 21.40 6.99
N VAL A 71 12.01 20.75 7.35
CA VAL A 71 11.16 21.09 8.49
C VAL A 71 10.78 19.86 9.31
N VAL A 72 10.34 20.07 10.54
CA VAL A 72 9.49 19.11 11.23
C VAL A 72 8.06 19.61 11.23
N GLY A 73 7.11 18.71 10.93
CA GLY A 73 5.68 18.99 10.95
C GLY A 73 5.03 18.54 12.26
N LEU A 74 4.03 19.28 12.73
CA LEU A 74 3.30 19.00 13.96
C LEU A 74 1.82 18.76 13.68
N VAL A 75 1.24 17.74 14.30
CA VAL A 75 -0.18 17.39 14.14
C VAL A 75 -0.84 17.23 15.51
N ASP A 76 -1.91 17.97 15.74
CA ASP A 76 -2.78 17.78 16.92
C ASP A 76 -3.71 16.58 16.66
N ILE A 77 -3.56 15.56 17.49
CA ILE A 77 -4.42 14.37 17.53
C ILE A 77 -5.20 14.26 18.85
N THR A 78 -5.49 15.38 19.52
CA THR A 78 -6.38 15.40 20.69
C THR A 78 -7.71 14.70 20.37
N ASP A 79 -8.30 15.02 19.23
CA ASP A 79 -9.30 14.19 18.56
C ASP A 79 -8.63 13.39 17.42
N PRO A 80 -8.33 12.08 17.62
CA PRO A 80 -7.59 11.32 16.63
C PRO A 80 -8.38 11.04 15.34
N ARG A 81 -9.70 11.29 15.36
CA ARG A 81 -10.57 11.15 14.17
C ARG A 81 -10.61 12.43 13.33
N ALA A 82 -10.07 13.52 13.85
CA ALA A 82 -10.01 14.81 13.18
C ALA A 82 -8.66 15.50 13.46
N PRO A 83 -7.55 14.93 12.99
CA PRO A 83 -6.21 15.52 13.17
C PRO A 83 -6.16 16.92 12.57
N LYS A 84 -5.39 17.82 13.23
CA LYS A 84 -5.30 19.22 12.82
C LYS A 84 -3.85 19.65 12.64
N ALA A 85 -3.64 20.47 11.62
CA ALA A 85 -2.37 21.12 11.40
C ALA A 85 -1.98 22.02 12.58
N LEU A 86 -0.77 21.85 13.07
CA LEU A 86 -0.13 22.76 13.99
C LEU A 86 1.01 23.56 13.33
N GLY A 87 1.25 23.33 12.02
CA GLY A 87 2.27 23.96 11.22
C GLY A 87 3.62 23.28 11.32
N THR A 88 4.61 23.89 10.68
CA THR A 88 5.98 23.37 10.55
C THR A 88 6.99 24.24 11.33
N ILE A 89 8.17 23.67 11.59
CA ILE A 89 9.30 24.36 12.20
C ILE A 89 10.55 24.07 11.36
N ALA A 90 11.19 25.12 10.83
CA ALA A 90 12.38 24.99 9.99
C ALA A 90 13.60 24.54 10.80
N MET A 91 14.34 23.56 10.30
CA MET A 91 15.51 22.97 10.95
C MET A 91 16.84 23.52 10.43
N GLY A 92 16.84 24.15 9.26
CA GLY A 92 18.05 24.69 8.62
C GLY A 92 18.98 23.59 8.12
N GLY A 93 18.43 22.52 7.60
CA GLY A 93 18.99 21.33 7.03
C GLY A 93 17.88 20.29 6.88
N GLU A 94 18.21 19.08 6.51
CA GLU A 94 17.29 17.96 6.32
C GLU A 94 17.10 17.22 7.65
N PRO A 95 15.90 17.27 8.28
CA PRO A 95 15.65 16.52 9.50
C PRO A 95 15.48 15.04 9.19
N THR A 96 16.22 14.17 9.85
CA THR A 96 16.16 12.72 9.67
C THR A 96 15.26 12.07 10.74
N THR A 97 15.41 12.38 12.01
CA THR A 97 14.61 11.82 13.09
C THR A 97 14.23 12.88 14.11
N ALA A 98 13.00 12.81 14.66
CA ALA A 98 12.52 13.75 15.69
C ALA A 98 11.86 13.01 16.86
N HIS A 99 12.22 13.36 18.11
CA HIS A 99 11.62 12.83 19.33
C HIS A 99 11.23 13.89 20.33
N PHE A 100 10.09 13.69 20.98
CA PHE A 100 9.74 14.51 22.15
C PHE A 100 10.64 14.20 23.36
N ALA A 101 11.09 15.23 24.04
CA ALA A 101 11.83 15.16 25.29
C ALA A 101 11.16 16.10 26.33
N GLY A 102 10.05 15.65 26.91
CA GLY A 102 9.16 16.45 27.72
C GLY A 102 8.48 17.57 26.91
N ASP A 103 8.72 18.82 27.25
CA ASP A 103 8.21 20.02 26.56
C ASP A 103 9.07 20.47 25.37
N LYS A 104 10.02 19.65 24.96
CA LYS A 104 10.92 19.91 23.83
C LYS A 104 10.89 18.80 22.80
N ILE A 105 11.39 19.10 21.60
CA ILE A 105 11.66 18.12 20.55
C ILE A 105 13.16 18.14 20.28
N VAL A 106 13.79 16.98 20.21
CA VAL A 106 15.16 16.80 19.73
C VAL A 106 15.13 16.20 18.34
N VAL A 107 15.93 16.77 17.42
CA VAL A 107 15.89 16.45 15.99
C VAL A 107 17.31 16.23 15.49
N GLY A 108 17.57 15.10 14.83
CA GLY A 108 18.74 14.90 13.99
C GLY A 108 18.57 15.72 12.71
N VAL A 109 19.59 16.48 12.32
CA VAL A 109 19.53 17.32 11.13
C VAL A 109 20.80 17.16 10.32
N ASN A 110 20.67 16.63 9.10
CA ASN A 110 21.74 16.59 8.12
C ASN A 110 21.99 17.99 7.56
N THR A 111 23.26 18.39 7.54
CA THR A 111 23.73 19.67 6.97
C THR A 111 24.90 19.47 6.03
N SER A 112 25.11 18.25 5.52
CA SER A 112 26.21 17.86 4.69
C SER A 112 26.28 18.69 3.41
N GLU A 113 27.49 19.11 3.02
CA GLU A 113 27.70 19.72 1.70
C GLU A 113 27.86 18.67 0.60
N SER A 114 28.30 17.48 0.96
CA SER A 114 28.46 16.32 0.08
C SER A 114 28.77 15.07 0.90
N TYR A 115 28.65 13.89 0.32
CA TYR A 115 29.03 12.60 0.89
C TYR A 115 30.47 12.55 1.45
N THR A 116 31.42 13.28 0.83
CA THR A 116 32.82 13.35 1.28
C THR A 116 33.09 14.48 2.30
N ASN A 117 32.12 15.34 2.56
CA ASN A 117 32.18 16.39 3.57
C ASN A 117 30.88 16.41 4.38
N PRO A 118 30.57 15.29 5.08
CA PRO A 118 29.36 15.19 5.86
C PRO A 118 29.38 16.09 7.08
N SER A 119 28.22 16.58 7.46
CA SER A 119 28.02 17.37 8.68
C SER A 119 26.59 17.24 9.15
N GLY A 120 26.37 17.42 10.45
CA GLY A 120 25.04 17.42 11.03
C GLY A 120 25.02 17.89 12.44
N LYS A 121 23.83 18.11 12.94
CA LYS A 121 23.59 18.66 14.26
C LYS A 121 22.39 18.02 14.94
N LEU A 122 22.42 17.97 16.27
CA LEU A 122 21.25 17.70 17.10
C LEU A 122 20.60 19.03 17.43
N VAL A 123 19.40 19.29 16.96
CA VAL A 123 18.64 20.51 17.19
C VAL A 123 17.61 20.28 18.29
N THR A 124 17.44 21.23 19.19
CA THR A 124 16.39 21.18 20.22
C THR A 124 15.40 22.31 20.02
N VAL A 125 14.14 22.01 19.92
CA VAL A 125 13.02 22.94 19.77
C VAL A 125 12.22 22.99 21.05
N ASP A 126 11.91 24.18 21.52
CA ASP A 126 10.96 24.40 22.61
C ASP A 126 9.54 24.50 22.09
N MET A 127 8.64 23.65 22.59
CA MET A 127 7.26 23.52 22.06
C MET A 127 6.39 24.74 22.39
N ALA A 128 6.64 25.44 23.50
CA ALA A 128 5.82 26.60 23.86
C ALA A 128 6.11 27.81 22.98
N THR A 129 7.37 27.98 22.56
CA THR A 129 7.81 29.09 21.70
C THR A 129 7.93 28.69 20.23
N ARG A 130 7.95 27.39 19.94
CA ARG A 130 8.18 26.80 18.61
C ARG A 130 9.45 27.35 17.95
N SER A 131 10.51 27.41 18.72
CA SER A 131 11.79 27.92 18.27
C SER A 131 12.94 27.05 18.71
N VAL A 132 14.02 27.04 17.93
CA VAL A 132 15.27 26.38 18.27
C VAL A 132 15.88 27.03 19.48
N VAL A 133 16.20 26.25 20.51
CA VAL A 133 16.76 26.71 21.80
C VAL A 133 18.17 26.18 22.08
N ALA A 134 18.56 25.08 21.40
CA ALA A 134 19.93 24.55 21.48
C ALA A 134 20.29 23.82 20.17
N GLU A 135 21.60 23.80 19.87
CA GLU A 135 22.17 23.03 18.78
C GLU A 135 23.48 22.39 19.23
N CYS A 136 23.69 21.11 18.89
CA CYS A 136 24.95 20.41 19.13
C CYS A 136 25.49 19.93 17.76
N ASP A 137 26.69 20.34 17.41
CA ASP A 137 27.43 19.75 16.28
C ASP A 137 27.68 18.25 16.57
N LEU A 138 27.30 17.40 15.65
CA LEU A 138 27.48 15.94 15.75
C LEU A 138 28.84 15.52 15.16
N GLY A 139 29.36 16.26 14.21
CA GLY A 139 30.62 15.98 13.53
C GLY A 139 30.49 15.06 12.32
N GLY A 140 29.29 14.77 11.86
CA GLY A 140 28.96 13.99 10.69
C GLY A 140 27.46 14.00 10.43
N GLN A 141 27.03 13.33 9.38
CA GLN A 141 25.62 13.20 8.96
C GLN A 141 24.87 12.27 9.92
N PRO A 142 23.87 12.76 10.68
CA PRO A 142 23.01 11.87 11.43
C PRO A 142 22.02 11.19 10.50
N ASP A 143 21.71 9.95 10.79
CA ASP A 143 20.55 9.28 10.28
C ASP A 143 19.50 9.14 11.38
N SER A 144 19.66 8.24 12.33
CA SER A 144 18.67 7.95 13.36
C SER A 144 19.04 8.54 14.72
N VAL A 145 18.02 8.97 15.47
CA VAL A 145 18.12 9.43 16.85
C VAL A 145 17.20 8.61 17.74
N ALA A 146 17.71 8.07 18.85
CA ALA A 146 16.90 7.43 19.88
C ALA A 146 16.98 8.20 21.20
N LYS A 147 15.86 8.23 21.93
CA LYS A 147 15.77 8.80 23.27
C LYS A 147 15.66 7.69 24.31
N ALA A 148 16.50 7.72 25.34
CA ALA A 148 16.38 6.79 26.48
C ALA A 148 14.97 6.88 27.09
N PRO A 149 14.34 5.75 27.48
CA PRO A 149 12.98 5.75 28.04
C PRO A 149 12.81 6.62 29.29
N ASP A 150 13.88 6.80 30.08
CA ASP A 150 13.89 7.68 31.26
C ASP A 150 14.18 9.15 30.94
N GLY A 151 14.41 9.49 29.65
CA GLY A 151 14.71 10.83 29.17
C GLY A 151 16.10 11.36 29.56
N SER A 152 17.01 10.53 30.06
CA SER A 152 18.32 10.94 30.58
C SER A 152 19.35 11.25 29.48
N PHE A 153 19.22 10.69 28.28
CA PHE A 153 20.12 10.94 27.16
C PHE A 153 19.43 10.61 25.80
N VAL A 154 20.06 11.04 24.73
CA VAL A 154 19.81 10.57 23.38
C VAL A 154 21.08 9.91 22.83
N ALA A 155 20.89 8.95 21.94
CA ALA A 155 21.94 8.41 21.09
C ALA A 155 21.61 8.70 19.63
N VAL A 156 22.63 8.96 18.83
CA VAL A 156 22.53 9.32 17.42
C VAL A 156 23.41 8.39 16.62
N ALA A 157 22.85 7.70 15.65
CA ALA A 157 23.57 7.06 14.58
C ALA A 157 24.07 8.16 13.65
N VAL A 158 25.37 8.22 13.44
CA VAL A 158 26.02 9.15 12.49
C VAL A 158 26.57 8.29 11.38
N GLU A 159 25.83 8.21 10.31
CA GLU A 159 26.03 7.28 9.22
C GLU A 159 27.20 7.73 8.33
N ASN A 160 27.18 8.99 7.89
CA ASN A 160 28.04 9.53 6.82
C ASN A 160 27.84 8.79 5.49
N GLU A 161 26.59 8.67 5.12
CA GLU A 161 26.06 7.96 3.95
C GLU A 161 27.02 7.98 2.74
N ARG A 162 27.18 6.84 2.10
CA ARG A 162 27.97 6.67 0.88
C ARG A 162 27.30 7.30 -0.35
N ASP A 163 28.08 7.61 -1.36
CA ASP A 163 27.59 8.05 -2.68
C ASP A 163 27.29 6.82 -3.56
N GLU A 164 26.03 6.53 -3.79
CA GLU A 164 25.58 5.39 -4.59
C GLU A 164 26.00 5.47 -6.07
N ASP A 165 26.24 6.67 -6.58
CA ASP A 165 26.71 6.90 -7.95
C ASP A 165 28.21 6.59 -8.11
N VAL A 166 28.95 6.42 -7.00
CA VAL A 166 30.38 6.11 -7.01
C VAL A 166 30.61 4.60 -6.87
N ASN A 167 31.23 3.96 -7.87
CA ASN A 167 31.55 2.53 -7.89
C ASN A 167 30.33 1.60 -7.68
N ASP A 168 29.17 1.96 -8.22
CA ASP A 168 27.91 1.25 -8.02
C ASP A 168 27.53 1.14 -6.51
N GLY A 169 27.76 2.18 -5.73
CA GLY A 169 27.46 2.26 -4.30
C GLY A 169 28.37 1.39 -3.40
N ALA A 170 29.47 0.88 -3.92
CA ALA A 170 30.31 -0.06 -3.15
C ALA A 170 31.04 0.64 -2.01
N ILE A 171 30.97 0.05 -0.82
CA ILE A 171 31.75 0.43 0.36
C ILE A 171 33.12 -0.29 0.35
N PRO A 172 34.21 0.28 0.93
CA PRO A 172 34.20 1.49 1.78
C PRO A 172 34.25 2.81 1.00
N GLN A 173 33.57 3.83 1.56
CA GLN A 173 33.65 5.23 1.13
C GLN A 173 33.80 6.11 2.39
N ALA A 174 34.93 6.82 2.49
CA ALA A 174 35.20 7.67 3.67
C ALA A 174 34.45 9.01 3.59
N PRO A 175 34.11 9.59 4.74
CA PRO A 175 34.49 9.20 6.10
C PRO A 175 33.55 8.20 6.75
N ALA A 176 34.10 7.32 7.59
CA ALA A 176 33.35 6.33 8.36
C ALA A 176 32.35 6.95 9.34
N GLY A 177 31.22 6.24 9.54
CA GLY A 177 30.22 6.60 10.56
C GLY A 177 30.63 6.23 11.98
N PHE A 178 29.82 6.68 12.95
CA PHE A 178 30.03 6.46 14.38
C PHE A 178 28.75 6.74 15.18
N VAL A 179 28.76 6.51 16.50
CA VAL A 179 27.62 6.83 17.37
C VAL A 179 27.94 8.00 18.27
N VAL A 180 26.97 8.90 18.49
CA VAL A 180 27.09 10.00 19.45
C VAL A 180 26.06 9.86 20.55
N LYS A 181 26.51 9.81 21.81
CA LYS A 181 25.64 9.81 22.99
C LYS A 181 25.69 11.18 23.66
N VAL A 182 24.51 11.80 23.91
CA VAL A 182 24.37 13.13 24.49
C VAL A 182 23.42 13.07 25.68
N ALA A 183 23.90 13.44 26.87
CA ALA A 183 23.06 13.52 28.05
C ALA A 183 22.03 14.65 27.91
N LEU A 184 20.81 14.42 28.39
CA LEU A 184 19.73 15.40 28.44
C LEU A 184 19.50 15.84 29.88
N LYS A 185 19.28 17.15 30.07
CA LYS A 185 18.83 17.73 31.33
C LYS A 185 17.65 18.66 31.05
N ASP A 186 16.49 18.33 31.59
CA ASP A 186 15.23 19.03 31.31
C ASP A 186 14.97 19.17 29.78
N GLY A 187 15.23 18.08 29.01
CA GLY A 187 15.13 18.05 27.57
C GLY A 187 16.22 18.83 26.79
N LEU A 188 17.17 19.45 27.45
CA LEU A 188 18.29 20.18 26.82
C LEU A 188 19.55 19.32 26.76
N PRO A 189 20.24 19.27 25.61
CA PRO A 189 21.45 18.46 25.43
C PRO A 189 22.68 19.08 26.10
N ASP A 190 23.49 18.29 26.78
CA ASP A 190 24.82 18.69 27.26
C ASP A 190 25.87 18.45 26.17
N CYS A 191 25.94 19.37 25.21
CA CYS A 191 26.84 19.29 24.06
C CYS A 191 28.32 19.20 24.41
N ALA A 192 28.72 19.79 25.58
CA ALA A 192 30.11 19.81 25.98
C ALA A 192 30.60 18.47 26.55
N ALA A 193 29.66 17.62 26.98
CA ALA A 193 29.92 16.31 27.54
C ALA A 193 29.47 15.17 26.59
N LYS A 194 29.26 15.47 25.29
CA LYS A 194 28.91 14.43 24.32
C LYS A 194 30.00 13.35 24.25
N GLN A 195 29.60 12.08 24.16
CA GLN A 195 30.49 10.96 24.01
C GLN A 195 30.39 10.45 22.55
N VAL A 196 31.53 10.38 21.85
CA VAL A 196 31.64 9.71 20.54
C VAL A 196 32.06 8.28 20.79
N ILE A 197 31.35 7.35 20.22
CA ILE A 197 31.59 5.91 20.33
C ILE A 197 31.97 5.39 18.95
N ASP A 198 33.22 4.94 18.85
CA ASP A 198 33.81 4.37 17.64
C ASP A 198 33.32 2.93 17.47
N VAL A 199 32.79 2.61 16.30
CA VAL A 199 32.31 1.27 15.91
C VAL A 199 33.12 0.70 14.74
N THR A 200 34.20 1.39 14.35
CA THR A 200 35.14 0.94 13.32
C THR A 200 35.80 -0.39 13.70
N GLY A 201 35.95 -1.30 12.73
CA GLY A 201 36.62 -2.59 12.94
C GLY A 201 35.73 -3.67 13.57
N LEU A 202 34.44 -3.43 13.79
CA LEU A 202 33.53 -4.40 14.38
C LEU A 202 32.89 -5.32 13.36
N ALA A 203 32.54 -4.82 12.18
CA ALA A 203 31.92 -5.60 11.10
C ALA A 203 32.93 -6.45 10.32
N ASP A 204 32.44 -7.52 9.70
CA ASP A 204 33.23 -8.35 8.78
C ASP A 204 33.28 -7.74 7.37
N ILE A 205 32.23 -6.99 6.97
CA ILE A 205 32.13 -6.30 5.69
C ILE A 205 32.55 -4.85 5.90
N ALA A 206 33.52 -4.37 5.12
CA ALA A 206 34.04 -3.00 5.17
C ALA A 206 34.29 -2.50 6.62
N PRO A 207 35.11 -3.19 7.43
CA PRO A 207 35.30 -2.84 8.84
C PRO A 207 35.84 -1.42 9.08
N GLU A 208 36.50 -0.84 8.08
CA GLU A 208 37.00 0.54 8.12
C GLU A 208 35.95 1.60 7.84
N ASP A 209 34.76 1.21 7.41
CA ASP A 209 33.67 2.09 7.01
C ASP A 209 32.35 1.59 7.56
N PRO A 210 32.09 1.73 8.86
CA PRO A 210 30.78 1.47 9.44
C PRO A 210 29.77 2.52 8.95
N GLU A 211 28.61 2.08 8.54
CA GLU A 211 27.45 2.93 8.20
C GLU A 211 26.32 2.66 9.22
N PRO A 212 26.32 3.38 10.37
CA PRO A 212 25.28 3.30 11.38
C PRO A 212 23.95 3.86 10.89
N GLU A 213 22.94 3.00 10.78
CA GLU A 213 21.62 3.32 10.23
C GLU A 213 20.63 3.62 11.36
N PHE A 214 20.09 2.61 11.97
CA PHE A 214 19.03 2.76 12.96
C PHE A 214 19.50 2.46 14.38
N ILE A 215 18.92 3.19 15.35
CA ILE A 215 19.34 3.11 16.75
C ILE A 215 18.11 3.08 17.69
N ASP A 216 18.11 2.22 18.71
CA ASP A 216 17.10 2.23 19.78
C ASP A 216 17.71 1.95 21.14
N ILE A 217 17.03 2.38 22.23
CA ILE A 217 17.53 2.31 23.60
C ILE A 217 16.52 1.57 24.48
N ASN A 218 16.97 0.49 25.14
CA ASN A 218 16.13 -0.28 26.08
C ASN A 218 15.99 0.39 27.46
N ALA A 219 15.14 -0.19 28.32
CA ALA A 219 14.89 0.34 29.65
C ALA A 219 16.10 0.26 30.61
N ALA A 220 17.14 -0.52 30.27
CA ALA A 220 18.40 -0.56 31.00
C ALA A 220 19.41 0.51 30.52
N GLY A 221 19.07 1.28 29.49
CA GLY A 221 19.94 2.28 28.86
C GLY A 221 20.98 1.68 27.92
N GLU A 222 20.81 0.40 27.53
CA GLU A 222 21.65 -0.23 26.50
C GLU A 222 21.12 0.17 25.12
N ILE A 223 22.03 0.42 24.19
CA ILE A 223 21.76 0.87 22.83
C ILE A 223 21.93 -0.30 21.89
N ALA A 224 20.99 -0.55 20.99
CA ALA A 224 21.19 -1.41 19.83
C ALA A 224 21.28 -0.53 18.58
N LEU A 225 22.14 -0.93 17.66
CA LEU A 225 22.50 -0.21 16.45
C LEU A 225 22.53 -1.19 15.28
N THR A 226 21.90 -0.87 14.17
CA THR A 226 22.10 -1.50 12.89
C THR A 226 23.20 -0.78 12.11
N MET A 227 23.96 -1.53 11.33
CA MET A 227 24.89 -1.05 10.31
C MET A 227 24.51 -1.79 9.03
N GLN A 228 23.72 -1.16 8.20
CA GLN A 228 22.94 -1.82 7.15
C GLN A 228 23.84 -2.47 6.10
N GLU A 229 24.67 -1.71 5.41
CA GLU A 229 25.56 -2.20 4.34
C GLU A 229 26.65 -3.11 4.88
N ASN A 230 27.05 -2.91 6.13
CA ASN A 230 27.96 -3.83 6.80
C ASN A 230 27.29 -5.13 7.23
N ASN A 231 25.95 -5.25 7.11
CA ASN A 231 25.15 -6.39 7.54
C ASN A 231 25.47 -6.79 8.99
N HIS A 232 25.53 -5.81 9.89
CA HIS A 232 26.05 -5.97 11.25
C HIS A 232 25.18 -5.29 12.30
N ILE A 233 25.21 -5.83 13.52
CA ILE A 233 24.48 -5.26 14.67
C ILE A 233 25.47 -5.05 15.80
N VAL A 234 25.35 -3.91 16.50
CA VAL A 234 26.16 -3.56 17.66
C VAL A 234 25.28 -3.28 18.85
N VAL A 235 25.61 -3.85 20.02
CA VAL A 235 24.98 -3.51 21.29
C VAL A 235 25.99 -2.78 22.16
N ILE A 236 25.60 -1.57 22.60
CA ILE A 236 26.44 -0.66 23.41
C ILE A 236 25.82 -0.58 24.80
N GLY A 237 26.63 -0.79 25.83
CA GLY A 237 26.20 -0.68 27.22
C GLY A 237 25.83 0.76 27.62
N ALA A 238 25.11 0.89 28.73
CA ALA A 238 24.72 2.21 29.26
C ALA A 238 25.89 3.13 29.54
N ASP A 239 27.10 2.57 29.75
CA ASP A 239 28.34 3.33 29.94
C ASP A 239 29.01 3.80 28.64
N GLY A 240 28.47 3.42 27.49
CA GLY A 240 28.98 3.73 26.17
C GLY A 240 30.09 2.79 25.68
N THR A 241 30.26 1.62 26.31
CA THR A 241 31.20 0.58 25.83
C THR A 241 30.46 -0.46 24.98
N VAL A 242 31.10 -0.95 23.91
CA VAL A 242 30.55 -2.07 23.12
C VAL A 242 30.43 -3.31 24.00
N ALA A 243 29.21 -3.79 24.20
CA ALA A 243 28.89 -4.95 25.01
C ALA A 243 28.91 -6.26 24.20
N SER A 244 28.36 -6.21 22.98
CA SER A 244 28.40 -7.29 22.00
C SER A 244 28.26 -6.73 20.59
N HIS A 245 28.69 -7.48 19.59
CA HIS A 245 28.48 -7.19 18.19
C HIS A 245 28.48 -8.48 17.37
N PHE A 246 27.77 -8.55 16.27
CA PHE A 246 27.65 -9.74 15.45
C PHE A 246 27.08 -9.43 14.07
N SER A 247 27.40 -10.28 13.09
CA SER A 247 26.79 -10.19 11.76
C SER A 247 25.27 -10.47 11.85
N ALA A 248 24.48 -9.71 11.13
CA ALA A 248 23.06 -10.00 10.98
C ALA A 248 22.80 -11.34 10.25
N GLY A 249 23.84 -11.85 9.53
CA GLY A 249 23.78 -13.13 8.85
C GLY A 249 23.01 -13.09 7.54
N ALA A 250 22.57 -14.27 7.06
CA ALA A 250 21.91 -14.41 5.77
C ALA A 250 20.70 -15.35 5.87
N VAL A 251 19.80 -15.28 4.88
CA VAL A 251 18.56 -16.05 4.78
C VAL A 251 18.47 -16.74 3.42
N ASP A 252 17.95 -17.97 3.41
CA ASP A 252 17.53 -18.64 2.16
C ASP A 252 16.03 -18.46 1.97
N LEU A 253 15.63 -17.96 0.79
CA LEU A 253 14.23 -17.71 0.44
C LEU A 253 13.79 -18.66 -0.67
N ASP A 254 12.58 -19.19 -0.55
CA ASP A 254 11.94 -20.09 -1.54
C ASP A 254 10.54 -19.58 -1.89
N GLY A 255 10.16 -19.71 -3.14
CA GLY A 255 8.85 -19.27 -3.62
C GLY A 255 8.70 -17.75 -3.68
N VAL A 256 9.75 -17.04 -4.05
CA VAL A 256 9.77 -15.58 -4.24
C VAL A 256 9.67 -15.22 -5.72
N ASP A 257 9.10 -14.05 -6.00
CA ASP A 257 9.17 -13.42 -7.31
C ASP A 257 10.28 -12.35 -7.31
N THR A 258 11.20 -12.47 -8.26
CA THR A 258 12.38 -11.58 -8.36
C THR A 258 12.41 -10.77 -9.65
N LYS A 259 11.31 -10.75 -10.41
CA LYS A 259 11.27 -10.13 -11.73
C LYS A 259 10.12 -9.13 -11.86
N ARG A 260 10.43 -8.02 -12.46
CA ARG A 260 9.45 -7.06 -12.97
C ARG A 260 9.20 -7.37 -14.45
N ASP A 261 8.42 -8.41 -14.74
CA ASP A 261 8.19 -8.87 -16.10
C ASP A 261 6.71 -8.88 -16.52
N GLY A 262 5.82 -8.28 -15.70
CA GLY A 262 4.39 -8.20 -15.95
C GLY A 262 3.65 -9.51 -15.67
N ALA A 263 4.21 -10.34 -14.79
CA ALA A 263 3.56 -11.53 -14.25
C ALA A 263 3.94 -11.72 -12.78
N LEU A 264 3.08 -12.34 -11.99
CA LEU A 264 3.37 -12.76 -10.63
C LEU A 264 3.76 -14.24 -10.64
N ASN A 265 5.04 -14.53 -10.33
CA ASN A 265 5.60 -15.88 -10.40
C ASN A 265 6.42 -16.25 -9.16
N PHE A 266 5.77 -16.83 -8.17
CA PHE A 266 6.36 -17.20 -6.89
C PHE A 266 7.08 -18.56 -6.93
N THR A 267 7.99 -18.76 -7.88
CA THR A 267 8.77 -19.99 -8.04
C THR A 267 10.29 -19.79 -7.90
N GLY A 268 10.72 -18.56 -7.70
CA GLY A 268 12.11 -18.20 -7.53
C GLY A 268 12.70 -18.66 -6.19
N LYS A 269 14.02 -18.72 -6.15
CA LYS A 269 14.83 -19.00 -4.94
C LYS A 269 15.95 -17.98 -4.87
N MET A 270 16.25 -17.57 -3.65
CA MET A 270 17.40 -16.74 -3.32
C MET A 270 18.15 -17.42 -2.18
N GLU A 271 19.44 -17.69 -2.35
CA GLU A 271 20.25 -18.39 -1.36
C GLU A 271 21.31 -17.44 -0.79
N GLY A 272 21.51 -17.49 0.54
CA GLY A 272 22.51 -16.71 1.25
C GLY A 272 22.31 -15.20 1.15
N VAL A 273 21.07 -14.73 1.10
CA VAL A 273 20.77 -13.30 1.02
C VAL A 273 21.10 -12.65 2.35
N LEU A 274 21.96 -11.66 2.35
CA LEU A 274 22.29 -10.86 3.53
C LEU A 274 21.01 -10.15 4.02
N ARG A 275 20.87 -9.98 5.34
CA ARG A 275 19.73 -9.27 5.89
C ARG A 275 19.80 -7.79 5.60
N GLU A 276 21.00 -7.18 5.79
CA GLU A 276 21.20 -5.72 5.71
C GLU A 276 20.05 -4.99 6.43
N PRO A 277 20.04 -5.05 7.79
CA PRO A 277 18.93 -4.54 8.58
C PRO A 277 18.95 -3.03 8.67
N ASP A 278 17.80 -2.41 8.45
CA ASP A 278 17.56 -1.02 8.77
C ASP A 278 16.85 -0.89 10.13
N GLY A 279 15.51 -0.72 10.15
CA GLY A 279 14.73 -0.44 11.35
C GLY A 279 14.93 -1.44 12.48
N LEU A 280 15.10 -0.95 13.70
CA LEU A 280 15.33 -1.74 14.90
C LEU A 280 14.48 -1.26 16.07
N ARG A 281 13.91 -2.19 16.86
CA ARG A 281 13.19 -1.85 18.09
C ARG A 281 13.38 -2.91 19.18
N TRP A 282 13.71 -2.48 20.40
CA TRP A 282 13.75 -3.34 21.56
C TRP A 282 12.35 -3.85 21.96
N ILE A 283 12.21 -5.16 22.18
CA ILE A 283 11.01 -5.79 22.75
C ILE A 283 11.10 -5.76 24.29
N ASP A 284 12.26 -6.05 24.80
CA ASP A 284 12.60 -6.04 26.24
C ASP A 284 14.12 -5.76 26.42
N ASN A 285 14.69 -5.96 27.60
CA ASN A 285 16.11 -5.73 27.83
C ASN A 285 17.04 -6.82 27.25
N ASP A 286 16.50 -7.84 26.58
CA ASP A 286 17.26 -8.96 26.05
C ASP A 286 16.97 -9.23 24.56
N HIS A 287 15.79 -8.86 24.08
CA HIS A 287 15.34 -9.11 22.71
C HIS A 287 15.02 -7.81 21.96
N PHE A 288 15.35 -7.79 20.68
CA PHE A 288 14.93 -6.73 19.75
C PHE A 288 14.53 -7.34 18.39
N MET A 289 13.66 -6.63 17.69
CA MET A 289 13.25 -6.95 16.33
C MET A 289 13.96 -6.02 15.34
N ILE A 290 14.17 -6.52 14.12
CA ILE A 290 14.77 -5.77 13.02
C ILE A 290 13.96 -6.01 11.73
N ALA A 291 13.85 -4.99 10.89
CA ALA A 291 13.46 -5.11 9.50
C ALA A 291 14.70 -5.38 8.63
N ASN A 292 14.60 -6.26 7.66
CA ASN A 292 15.71 -6.67 6.80
C ASN A 292 15.50 -6.10 5.40
N GLU A 293 15.55 -4.81 5.28
CA GLU A 293 15.26 -4.06 4.07
C GLU A 293 16.25 -4.38 2.95
N GLY A 294 17.53 -4.17 3.24
CA GLY A 294 18.64 -4.29 2.31
C GLY A 294 18.81 -3.08 1.41
N ASP A 295 20.03 -2.66 1.25
CA ASP A 295 20.33 -1.53 0.40
C ASP A 295 21.40 -1.86 -0.64
N TRP A 296 22.55 -2.39 -0.24
CA TRP A 296 23.68 -2.62 -1.14
C TRP A 296 23.69 -4.02 -1.80
N ASN A 297 23.80 -5.10 -1.02
CA ASN A 297 23.93 -6.48 -1.54
C ASN A 297 22.87 -7.44 -1.00
N GLY A 298 22.09 -7.01 -0.03
CA GLY A 298 21.15 -7.81 0.73
C GLY A 298 19.68 -7.48 0.45
N GLY A 299 18.91 -7.55 1.49
CA GLY A 299 17.47 -7.44 1.46
C GLY A 299 16.80 -8.81 1.50
N SER A 300 16.67 -9.38 2.73
CA SER A 300 16.12 -10.72 2.87
C SER A 300 14.59 -10.76 2.85
N ARG A 301 13.91 -9.64 2.50
CA ARG A 301 12.44 -9.56 2.35
C ARG A 301 11.68 -10.05 3.58
N SER A 302 12.29 -9.92 4.76
CA SER A 302 11.81 -10.53 5.98
C SER A 302 12.12 -9.63 7.18
N TRP A 303 11.72 -10.07 8.35
CA TRP A 303 12.08 -9.44 9.61
C TRP A 303 12.54 -10.51 10.61
N SER A 304 13.33 -10.12 11.59
CA SER A 304 13.92 -11.06 12.53
C SER A 304 13.86 -10.57 13.96
N ILE A 305 13.95 -11.49 14.92
CA ILE A 305 14.16 -11.20 16.34
C ILE A 305 15.48 -11.78 16.77
N PHE A 306 16.30 -10.96 17.39
CA PHE A 306 17.58 -11.35 18.00
C PHE A 306 17.58 -11.11 19.50
N ARG A 307 18.42 -11.86 20.19
CA ARG A 307 18.90 -11.51 21.53
C ARG A 307 20.11 -10.60 21.41
N LYS A 308 20.36 -9.80 22.43
CA LYS A 308 21.52 -8.90 22.49
C LYS A 308 22.88 -9.61 22.46
N ASP A 309 22.91 -10.91 22.62
CA ASP A 309 24.13 -11.74 22.48
C ASP A 309 24.34 -12.28 21.06
N GLY A 310 23.48 -11.91 20.11
CA GLY A 310 23.53 -12.37 18.72
C GLY A 310 22.77 -13.67 18.43
N THR A 311 22.08 -14.24 19.42
CA THR A 311 21.24 -15.42 19.18
C THR A 311 20.02 -15.05 18.38
N LEU A 312 19.86 -15.64 17.18
CA LEU A 312 18.63 -15.53 16.39
C LEU A 312 17.49 -16.27 17.08
N VAL A 313 16.39 -15.59 17.38
CA VAL A 313 15.20 -16.13 18.06
C VAL A 313 14.10 -16.46 17.06
N TYR A 314 13.89 -15.58 16.08
CA TYR A 314 12.87 -15.74 15.04
C TYR A 314 13.36 -15.18 13.70
N GLU A 315 12.93 -15.85 12.63
CA GLU A 315 13.11 -15.42 11.25
C GLU A 315 11.79 -15.60 10.49
N ASP A 316 11.30 -14.53 9.87
CA ASP A 316 10.05 -14.54 9.11
C ASP A 316 10.14 -15.33 7.81
N ALA A 317 11.30 -15.33 7.17
CA ALA A 317 11.58 -16.05 5.93
C ALA A 317 10.53 -15.80 4.81
N GLY A 318 10.04 -14.57 4.69
CA GLY A 318 9.08 -14.14 3.67
C GLY A 318 7.61 -14.50 3.96
N ALA A 319 7.27 -14.83 5.21
CA ALA A 319 5.89 -15.14 5.57
C ALA A 319 4.99 -13.88 5.47
N LEU A 320 5.49 -12.71 5.85
CA LEU A 320 4.76 -11.44 5.68
C LEU A 320 4.59 -11.10 4.20
N GLU A 321 5.63 -11.27 3.38
CA GLU A 321 5.54 -11.04 1.93
C GLU A 321 4.44 -11.93 1.30
N ARG A 322 4.32 -13.22 1.71
CA ARG A 322 3.21 -14.07 1.25
C ARG A 322 1.85 -13.53 1.63
N ALA A 323 1.70 -13.07 2.87
CA ALA A 323 0.43 -12.51 3.34
C ALA A 323 0.08 -11.21 2.58
N ILE A 324 1.08 -10.41 2.22
CA ILE A 324 0.96 -9.22 1.35
C ILE A 324 0.48 -9.61 -0.05
N VAL A 325 1.06 -10.68 -0.64
CA VAL A 325 0.60 -11.23 -1.93
C VAL A 325 -0.86 -11.66 -1.87
N GLU A 326 -1.28 -12.33 -0.79
CA GLU A 326 -2.66 -12.77 -0.60
C GLU A 326 -3.66 -11.61 -0.47
N MET A 327 -3.18 -10.41 -0.15
CA MET A 327 -3.99 -9.19 -0.06
C MET A 327 -4.01 -8.35 -1.34
N GLY A 328 -3.25 -8.73 -2.38
CA GLY A 328 -3.14 -7.96 -3.61
C GLY A 328 -2.27 -6.73 -3.51
N HIS A 329 -1.41 -6.63 -2.48
CA HIS A 329 -0.48 -5.52 -2.24
C HIS A 329 0.95 -5.80 -2.70
N TYR A 330 1.18 -6.84 -3.51
CA TYR A 330 2.54 -7.14 -3.94
C TYR A 330 3.01 -6.16 -5.02
N PRO A 331 4.08 -5.36 -4.76
CA PRO A 331 4.46 -4.25 -5.62
C PRO A 331 4.96 -4.72 -6.99
N GLU A 332 4.73 -3.91 -8.03
CA GLU A 332 5.32 -4.15 -9.35
C GLU A 332 6.85 -4.02 -9.30
N HIS A 333 7.37 -3.02 -8.57
CA HIS A 333 8.79 -2.75 -8.35
C HIS A 333 9.39 -3.62 -7.24
N ARG A 334 9.44 -4.91 -7.41
CA ARG A 334 9.90 -5.85 -6.38
C ARG A 334 11.33 -6.31 -6.50
N ASN A 335 11.83 -6.53 -7.68
CA ASN A 335 13.22 -6.93 -7.97
C ASN A 335 13.92 -7.72 -6.84
N LYS A 336 14.97 -7.15 -6.23
CA LYS A 336 15.73 -7.75 -5.14
C LYS A 336 14.97 -7.65 -3.80
N LYS A 337 14.44 -6.48 -3.46
CA LYS A 337 13.92 -6.12 -2.14
C LYS A 337 12.48 -6.62 -1.88
N GLY A 338 11.74 -7.05 -2.92
CA GLY A 338 10.38 -7.58 -2.77
C GLY A 338 9.40 -6.56 -2.22
N ALA A 339 8.75 -6.88 -1.11
CA ALA A 339 7.84 -5.97 -0.40
C ALA A 339 8.57 -4.91 0.42
N GLU A 340 9.90 -4.98 0.55
CA GLU A 340 10.78 -4.03 1.25
C GLU A 340 10.28 -3.71 2.65
N LEU A 341 10.80 -4.47 3.63
CA LEU A 341 10.44 -4.29 5.03
C LEU A 341 11.41 -3.30 5.65
N GLU A 342 10.94 -2.10 5.89
CA GLU A 342 11.71 -0.91 6.25
C GLU A 342 11.89 -0.76 7.76
N SER A 343 10.81 -0.69 8.48
CA SER A 343 10.80 -0.25 9.86
C SER A 343 10.02 -1.19 10.77
N VAL A 344 10.29 -1.11 12.06
CA VAL A 344 9.61 -1.90 13.09
C VAL A 344 9.26 -1.05 14.31
N GLU A 345 8.16 -1.39 14.97
CA GLU A 345 7.73 -0.75 16.22
C GLU A 345 7.22 -1.82 17.21
N PHE A 346 7.35 -1.54 18.49
CA PHE A 346 6.88 -2.41 19.56
C PHE A 346 6.17 -1.63 20.67
N ALA A 347 5.01 -2.16 21.09
CA ALA A 347 4.33 -1.65 22.29
C ALA A 347 3.51 -2.75 22.98
N VAL A 348 3.14 -2.48 24.23
CA VAL A 348 2.27 -3.40 25.00
C VAL A 348 0.87 -2.77 25.09
N PHE A 349 -0.12 -3.39 24.41
CA PHE A 349 -1.52 -2.99 24.46
C PHE A 349 -2.33 -3.91 25.36
N ASP A 350 -2.87 -3.39 26.47
CA ASP A 350 -3.65 -4.15 27.46
C ASP A 350 -2.94 -5.43 27.97
N GLY A 351 -1.60 -5.36 28.09
CA GLY A 351 -0.77 -6.48 28.54
C GLY A 351 -0.39 -7.47 27.42
N VAL A 352 -0.76 -7.21 26.16
CA VAL A 352 -0.35 -8.02 25.00
C VAL A 352 0.85 -7.34 24.34
N PRO A 353 2.04 -7.98 24.32
CA PRO A 353 3.18 -7.51 23.54
C PRO A 353 2.82 -7.54 22.05
N THR A 354 2.91 -6.40 21.40
CA THR A 354 2.50 -6.23 20.00
C THR A 354 3.64 -5.63 19.20
N GLY A 355 4.05 -6.32 18.14
CA GLY A 355 5.03 -5.85 17.16
C GLY A 355 4.35 -5.35 15.90
N PHE A 356 4.94 -4.36 15.28
CA PHE A 356 4.52 -3.84 13.98
C PHE A 356 5.71 -3.90 13.04
N VAL A 357 5.46 -4.32 11.81
CA VAL A 357 6.47 -4.39 10.75
C VAL A 357 5.93 -3.62 9.56
N VAL A 358 6.65 -2.60 9.17
CA VAL A 358 6.28 -1.72 8.06
C VAL A 358 6.87 -2.27 6.76
N SER A 359 6.06 -2.30 5.72
CA SER A 359 6.49 -2.62 4.37
C SER A 359 6.31 -1.41 3.48
N GLU A 360 7.41 -0.81 3.10
CA GLU A 360 7.44 0.42 2.31
C GLU A 360 6.76 0.22 0.95
N ARG A 361 7.29 -0.67 0.10
CA ARG A 361 6.78 -0.85 -1.27
C ARG A 361 5.40 -1.47 -1.36
N ALA A 362 4.98 -2.20 -0.33
CA ALA A 362 3.63 -2.73 -0.30
C ALA A 362 2.62 -1.80 0.37
N SER A 363 3.05 -0.67 0.94
CA SER A 363 2.18 0.32 1.60
C SER A 363 1.33 -0.29 2.72
N VAL A 364 1.91 -1.18 3.54
CA VAL A 364 1.19 -1.89 4.61
C VAL A 364 1.99 -2.01 5.90
N ILE A 365 1.28 -2.33 6.99
CA ILE A 365 1.85 -2.61 8.30
C ILE A 365 1.36 -3.98 8.79
N GLY A 366 2.29 -4.93 9.02
CA GLY A 366 2.00 -6.19 9.68
C GLY A 366 1.89 -6.02 11.19
N VAL A 367 0.80 -6.51 11.80
CA VAL A 367 0.55 -6.47 13.26
C VAL A 367 0.73 -7.86 13.83
N TYR A 368 1.65 -8.02 14.77
CA TYR A 368 2.03 -9.30 15.36
C TYR A 368 1.75 -9.35 16.86
N ASP A 369 1.25 -10.48 17.34
CA ASP A 369 1.27 -10.84 18.75
C ASP A 369 2.65 -11.46 19.06
N LEU A 370 3.40 -10.81 19.95
CA LEU A 370 4.75 -11.21 20.39
C LEU A 370 4.75 -11.79 21.80
N THR A 371 3.62 -12.34 22.27
CA THR A 371 3.55 -13.01 23.59
C THR A 371 4.60 -14.11 23.70
N ASP A 372 4.92 -14.79 22.62
CA ASP A 372 6.08 -15.66 22.47
C ASP A 372 6.98 -15.11 21.34
N PRO A 373 8.10 -14.45 21.67
CA PRO A 373 8.99 -13.88 20.65
C PRO A 373 9.61 -14.92 19.71
N ALA A 374 9.64 -16.20 20.10
CA ALA A 374 10.13 -17.27 19.23
C ALA A 374 9.07 -17.76 18.22
N ASN A 375 7.80 -17.40 18.42
CA ASN A 375 6.67 -17.78 17.57
C ASN A 375 5.70 -16.60 17.40
N PRO A 376 6.09 -15.50 16.78
CA PRO A 376 5.21 -14.37 16.48
C PRO A 376 3.98 -14.81 15.69
N VAL A 377 2.83 -14.22 16.00
CA VAL A 377 1.58 -14.54 15.30
C VAL A 377 1.08 -13.31 14.57
N LEU A 378 1.07 -13.34 13.24
CA LEU A 378 0.45 -12.30 12.42
C LEU A 378 -1.06 -12.23 12.70
N LYS A 379 -1.52 -11.11 13.21
CA LYS A 379 -2.92 -10.88 13.59
C LYS A 379 -3.68 -10.13 12.52
N GLN A 380 -3.03 -9.17 11.89
CA GLN A 380 -3.65 -8.26 10.93
C GLN A 380 -2.59 -7.64 10.02
N ILE A 381 -2.98 -7.22 8.83
CA ILE A 381 -2.23 -6.31 7.98
C ILE A 381 -3.08 -5.06 7.78
N LEU A 382 -2.50 -3.90 8.03
CA LEU A 382 -3.16 -2.60 7.90
C LEU A 382 -2.74 -1.95 6.58
N PRO A 383 -3.67 -1.37 5.81
CA PRO A 383 -3.29 -0.53 4.69
C PRO A 383 -2.76 0.80 5.21
N SER A 384 -1.65 1.28 4.67
CA SER A 384 -1.07 2.58 5.01
C SER A 384 -1.17 3.55 3.83
N GLY A 385 -0.41 4.63 3.83
CA GLY A 385 -0.20 5.50 2.68
C GLY A 385 0.89 4.95 1.76
N ILE A 386 1.32 5.75 0.77
CA ILE A 386 2.40 5.35 -0.14
C ILE A 386 3.73 5.45 0.59
N SER A 387 4.54 4.38 0.52
CA SER A 387 5.83 4.26 1.21
C SER A 387 5.75 4.65 2.69
N PRO A 388 5.13 3.81 3.54
CA PRO A 388 5.23 4.00 4.98
C PRO A 388 6.64 3.68 5.45
N GLU A 389 7.24 4.62 6.21
CA GLU A 389 8.56 4.50 6.81
C GLU A 389 8.45 4.55 8.34
N GLY A 390 8.09 5.71 8.88
CA GLY A 390 7.98 5.89 10.31
C GLY A 390 6.66 5.38 10.90
N ILE A 391 6.74 4.81 12.10
CA ILE A 391 5.58 4.32 12.84
C ILE A 391 5.72 4.62 14.34
N VAL A 392 4.63 4.98 15.00
CA VAL A 392 4.59 5.20 16.44
C VAL A 392 3.35 4.60 17.09
N ALA A 393 3.55 3.81 18.13
CA ALA A 393 2.48 3.23 18.93
C ALA A 393 2.16 4.10 20.15
N LEU A 394 0.87 4.31 20.43
CA LEU A 394 0.36 5.08 21.56
C LEU A 394 -0.58 4.19 22.42
N PRO A 395 -0.05 3.22 23.15
CA PRO A 395 -0.88 2.21 23.84
C PRO A 395 -1.80 2.81 24.89
N ALA A 396 -1.42 3.90 25.56
CA ALA A 396 -2.28 4.59 26.54
C ALA A 396 -3.57 5.16 25.91
N ARG A 397 -3.59 5.32 24.60
CA ARG A 397 -4.75 5.83 23.82
C ARG A 397 -5.35 4.78 22.89
N ASN A 398 -4.82 3.55 22.88
CA ASN A 398 -5.16 2.53 21.89
C ASN A 398 -5.01 3.03 20.43
N LEU A 399 -3.95 3.79 20.15
CA LEU A 399 -3.68 4.33 18.82
C LEU A 399 -2.34 3.82 18.27
N LEU A 400 -2.25 3.85 16.95
CA LEU A 400 -1.05 3.69 16.14
C LEU A 400 -1.07 4.81 15.10
N ALA A 401 0.08 5.37 14.76
CA ALA A 401 0.20 6.30 13.66
C ALA A 401 1.38 5.92 12.76
N SER A 402 1.20 6.07 11.44
CA SER A 402 2.24 5.90 10.43
C SER A 402 2.51 7.21 9.70
N ALA A 403 3.75 7.42 9.34
CA ALA A 403 4.21 8.43 8.40
C ALA A 403 4.46 7.76 7.06
N ASN A 404 4.06 8.40 5.96
CA ASN A 404 4.11 7.84 4.60
C ASN A 404 4.72 8.91 3.71
N GLU A 405 5.91 8.65 3.24
CA GLU A 405 6.85 9.67 2.76
C GLU A 405 6.57 10.20 1.36
N VAL A 406 6.09 9.33 0.46
CA VAL A 406 6.06 9.65 -0.97
C VAL A 406 4.96 10.63 -1.33
N ASP A 407 5.37 11.71 -2.00
CA ASP A 407 4.52 12.78 -2.53
C ASP A 407 4.48 12.73 -4.07
N LEU A 408 3.37 12.27 -4.61
CA LEU A 408 3.16 12.14 -6.06
C LEU A 408 2.29 13.26 -6.65
N ARG A 409 2.20 14.42 -5.99
CA ARG A 409 1.35 15.54 -6.46
C ARG A 409 1.80 16.15 -7.78
N GLU A 410 3.09 16.08 -8.13
CA GLU A 410 3.57 16.50 -9.45
C GLU A 410 2.94 15.67 -10.57
N ASP A 411 2.68 14.39 -10.32
CA ASP A 411 2.00 13.48 -11.25
C ASP A 411 0.47 13.52 -11.13
N GLY A 412 -0.06 14.37 -10.24
CA GLY A 412 -1.50 14.52 -9.97
C GLY A 412 -2.07 13.40 -9.09
N LEU A 413 -1.19 12.71 -8.34
CA LEU A 413 -1.52 11.61 -7.43
C LEU A 413 -1.49 12.08 -5.96
N ALA A 414 -1.36 11.13 -5.01
CA ALA A 414 -1.51 11.40 -3.60
C ALA A 414 -0.32 12.19 -3.02
N PRO A 415 -0.56 13.13 -2.08
CA PRO A 415 0.48 13.71 -1.27
C PRO A 415 1.01 12.72 -0.23
N ALA A 416 2.12 13.04 0.40
CA ALA A 416 2.56 12.39 1.62
C ALA A 416 1.52 12.53 2.76
N HIS A 417 1.44 11.54 3.65
CA HIS A 417 0.38 11.46 4.65
C HIS A 417 0.87 10.96 6.01
N VAL A 418 0.22 11.44 7.08
CA VAL A 418 0.18 10.75 8.37
C VAL A 418 -1.15 10.03 8.50
N MET A 419 -1.16 8.74 8.83
CA MET A 419 -2.37 7.96 9.07
C MET A 419 -2.48 7.57 10.54
N VAL A 420 -3.72 7.57 11.05
CA VAL A 420 -4.02 7.21 12.45
C VAL A 420 -4.96 6.02 12.48
N PHE A 421 -4.60 5.02 13.28
CA PHE A 421 -5.35 3.78 13.49
C PHE A 421 -5.79 3.69 14.95
N GLU A 422 -7.01 3.21 15.19
CA GLU A 422 -7.53 2.95 16.53
C GLU A 422 -7.69 1.45 16.75
N ARG A 423 -7.19 0.97 17.90
CA ARG A 423 -7.40 -0.39 18.37
C ARG A 423 -8.68 -0.47 19.20
N ALA A 424 -9.65 -1.22 18.70
CA ALA A 424 -10.95 -1.40 19.36
C ALA A 424 -11.51 -2.81 19.15
N GLU A 425 -12.52 -3.19 19.94
CA GLU A 425 -13.30 -4.39 19.67
C GLU A 425 -14.05 -4.26 18.34
N GLY A 426 -13.88 -5.24 17.43
CA GLY A 426 -14.56 -5.19 16.16
C GLY A 426 -14.10 -6.22 15.15
N THR A 427 -14.31 -5.90 13.89
CA THR A 427 -13.81 -6.64 12.73
C THR A 427 -12.84 -5.76 11.95
N PRO A 428 -11.79 -6.33 11.35
CA PRO A 428 -10.94 -5.59 10.43
C PRO A 428 -11.76 -4.99 9.29
N ALA A 429 -11.57 -3.70 9.03
CA ALA A 429 -12.18 -3.03 7.88
C ALA A 429 -11.49 -3.42 6.56
N TYR A 430 -10.24 -3.86 6.64
CA TYR A 430 -9.39 -4.27 5.53
C TYR A 430 -8.64 -5.58 5.90
N PRO A 431 -8.36 -6.50 4.94
CA PRO A 431 -8.72 -6.44 3.52
C PRO A 431 -10.20 -6.68 3.25
N MET A 432 -10.71 -6.13 2.13
CA MET A 432 -12.09 -6.35 1.68
C MET A 432 -12.20 -7.55 0.73
N ILE A 433 -11.09 -7.91 0.09
CA ILE A 433 -10.93 -9.07 -0.80
C ILE A 433 -9.53 -9.68 -0.58
N THR A 434 -9.39 -11.00 -0.71
CA THR A 434 -8.13 -11.70 -0.48
C THR A 434 -8.11 -13.06 -1.16
N SER A 435 -6.92 -13.57 -1.51
CA SER A 435 -6.72 -14.95 -1.96
C SER A 435 -6.27 -15.90 -0.85
N ALA A 436 -6.22 -15.44 0.41
CA ALA A 436 -5.78 -16.27 1.54
C ALA A 436 -6.60 -17.55 1.68
N GLY A 437 -5.91 -18.67 2.00
CA GLY A 437 -6.52 -19.97 2.20
C GLY A 437 -6.71 -20.80 0.93
N THR A 438 -6.19 -20.39 -0.21
CA THR A 438 -6.09 -21.21 -1.43
C THR A 438 -4.99 -22.26 -1.28
N GLU A 439 -5.12 -23.42 -1.98
CA GLU A 439 -4.12 -24.49 -1.94
C GLU A 439 -2.75 -24.03 -2.48
N ALA A 440 -2.77 -23.26 -3.57
CA ALA A 440 -1.58 -22.61 -4.11
C ALA A 440 -1.69 -21.10 -3.90
N LEU A 441 -0.57 -20.43 -3.68
CA LEU A 441 -0.51 -18.98 -3.58
C LEU A 441 -1.01 -18.36 -4.91
N ILE A 442 -2.06 -17.55 -4.82
CA ILE A 442 -2.59 -16.78 -5.94
C ILE A 442 -2.21 -15.32 -5.72
N GLY A 443 -1.23 -14.85 -6.50
CA GLY A 443 -0.94 -13.43 -6.60
C GLY A 443 -1.99 -12.73 -7.48
N TRP A 444 -2.38 -11.54 -7.09
CA TRP A 444 -3.39 -10.75 -7.76
C TRP A 444 -3.21 -9.26 -7.44
N GLY A 445 -3.87 -8.41 -8.19
CA GLY A 445 -3.90 -6.95 -8.05
C GLY A 445 -4.43 -6.36 -9.35
N ALA A 446 -4.46 -5.04 -9.44
CA ALA A 446 -4.85 -4.31 -10.63
C ALA A 446 -6.16 -4.86 -11.24
N LEU A 447 -7.19 -5.02 -10.38
CA LEU A 447 -8.49 -5.53 -10.81
C LEU A 447 -9.25 -4.44 -11.54
N SER A 448 -9.59 -4.71 -12.81
CA SER A 448 -10.39 -3.83 -13.64
C SER A 448 -11.82 -4.37 -13.79
N GLY A 449 -12.24 -4.86 -14.97
CA GLY A 449 -13.61 -5.29 -15.24
C GLY A 449 -14.14 -6.38 -14.31
N LEU A 450 -15.44 -6.32 -13.99
CA LEU A 450 -16.12 -7.22 -13.08
C LEU A 450 -17.41 -7.79 -13.72
N VAL A 451 -17.63 -9.09 -13.65
CA VAL A 451 -18.87 -9.73 -14.10
C VAL A 451 -19.39 -10.72 -13.07
N ALA A 452 -20.69 -10.76 -12.87
CA ALA A 452 -21.33 -11.74 -12.00
C ALA A 452 -21.64 -13.06 -12.74
N ASP A 453 -21.56 -14.17 -12.00
CA ASP A 453 -22.10 -15.44 -12.46
C ASP A 453 -23.63 -15.30 -12.64
N PRO A 454 -24.19 -15.69 -13.79
CA PRO A 454 -25.61 -15.49 -14.07
C PRO A 454 -26.56 -16.38 -13.25
N GLU A 455 -26.05 -17.46 -12.64
CA GLU A 455 -26.86 -18.45 -11.93
C GLU A 455 -26.53 -18.50 -10.42
N ALA A 456 -25.30 -18.13 -10.02
CA ALA A 456 -24.80 -18.26 -8.65
C ALA A 456 -24.63 -16.89 -7.98
N PRO A 457 -25.60 -16.44 -7.14
CA PRO A 457 -25.51 -15.18 -6.43
C PRO A 457 -24.22 -15.07 -5.59
N GLY A 458 -23.55 -13.91 -5.67
CA GLY A 458 -22.33 -13.63 -4.94
C GLY A 458 -21.05 -14.23 -5.56
N MET A 459 -21.18 -15.00 -6.67
CA MET A 459 -20.03 -15.48 -7.43
C MET A 459 -19.74 -14.51 -8.57
N LEU A 460 -18.47 -14.08 -8.68
CA LEU A 460 -18.05 -13.06 -9.64
C LEU A 460 -16.76 -13.49 -10.35
N HIS A 461 -16.48 -12.84 -11.47
CA HIS A 461 -15.18 -12.90 -12.15
C HIS A 461 -14.67 -11.49 -12.41
N ALA A 462 -13.35 -11.32 -12.30
CA ALA A 462 -12.66 -10.08 -12.62
C ALA A 462 -11.47 -10.35 -13.54
N VAL A 463 -11.02 -9.33 -14.26
CA VAL A 463 -9.77 -9.36 -15.03
C VAL A 463 -8.75 -8.43 -14.38
N SER A 464 -7.44 -8.72 -14.58
CA SER A 464 -6.38 -7.76 -14.30
C SER A 464 -6.06 -6.93 -15.54
N ASP A 465 -5.68 -5.69 -15.32
CA ASP A 465 -5.22 -4.77 -16.36
C ASP A 465 -3.83 -5.10 -16.91
N SER A 466 -3.22 -4.15 -17.63
CA SER A 466 -1.90 -4.31 -18.26
C SER A 466 -0.71 -4.32 -17.32
N VAL A 467 -0.87 -4.08 -16.01
CA VAL A 467 0.19 -4.30 -15.02
C VAL A 467 0.69 -5.74 -15.11
N TYR A 468 -0.24 -6.71 -15.23
CA TYR A 468 0.10 -8.12 -15.38
C TYR A 468 0.00 -8.63 -16.83
N ARG A 469 0.40 -7.80 -17.81
CA ARG A 469 0.30 -8.07 -19.27
C ARG A 469 1.01 -9.31 -19.78
N SER A 470 1.96 -9.86 -19.04
CA SER A 470 2.65 -11.11 -19.42
C SER A 470 1.89 -12.38 -18.99
N ALA A 471 0.93 -12.22 -18.09
CA ALA A 471 0.02 -13.28 -17.65
C ALA A 471 -1.39 -12.70 -17.39
N PRO A 472 -2.08 -12.16 -18.42
CA PRO A 472 -3.42 -11.60 -18.23
C PRO A 472 -4.34 -12.68 -17.68
N THR A 473 -5.05 -12.37 -16.58
CA THR A 473 -5.72 -13.39 -15.76
C THR A 473 -7.19 -13.06 -15.52
N ILE A 474 -8.03 -14.09 -15.52
CA ILE A 474 -9.42 -14.03 -15.05
C ILE A 474 -9.44 -14.65 -13.65
N PHE A 475 -9.85 -13.88 -12.64
CA PHE A 475 -10.01 -14.32 -11.28
C PHE A 475 -11.44 -14.73 -10.99
N ALA A 476 -11.64 -15.82 -10.23
CA ALA A 476 -12.94 -16.23 -9.70
C ALA A 476 -13.05 -15.74 -8.25
N ILE A 477 -14.16 -15.07 -7.91
CA ILE A 477 -14.37 -14.40 -6.62
C ILE A 477 -15.64 -14.96 -5.97
N ASP A 478 -15.55 -15.39 -4.71
CA ASP A 478 -16.67 -15.67 -3.81
C ASP A 478 -16.92 -14.46 -2.90
N ALA A 479 -17.87 -13.63 -3.26
CA ALA A 479 -18.27 -12.45 -2.50
C ALA A 479 -19.34 -12.74 -1.44
N THR A 480 -19.71 -14.01 -1.21
CA THR A 480 -20.58 -14.41 -0.10
C THR A 480 -19.86 -14.38 1.24
N GLN A 481 -18.53 -14.34 1.23
CA GLN A 481 -17.66 -14.25 2.39
C GLN A 481 -17.23 -12.82 2.68
N LYS A 482 -16.73 -12.59 3.89
CA LYS A 482 -16.15 -11.30 4.32
C LYS A 482 -14.85 -11.55 5.09
N PRO A 483 -13.69 -11.11 4.55
CA PRO A 483 -13.48 -10.53 3.21
C PRO A 483 -13.91 -11.46 2.07
N ALA A 484 -14.22 -10.91 0.90
CA ALA A 484 -14.45 -11.70 -0.31
C ALA A 484 -13.23 -12.56 -0.64
N ARG A 485 -13.42 -13.71 -1.31
CA ARG A 485 -12.34 -14.67 -1.56
C ARG A 485 -12.09 -14.83 -3.06
N ILE A 486 -10.85 -14.59 -3.47
CA ILE A 486 -10.36 -15.06 -4.77
C ILE A 486 -10.12 -16.57 -4.62
N THR A 487 -10.88 -17.35 -5.35
CA THR A 487 -10.91 -18.82 -5.24
C THR A 487 -10.20 -19.52 -6.39
N GLY A 488 -9.86 -18.79 -7.44
CA GLY A 488 -9.18 -19.31 -8.61
C GLY A 488 -8.65 -18.21 -9.52
N ALA A 489 -7.65 -18.58 -10.33
CA ALA A 489 -7.02 -17.74 -11.34
C ALA A 489 -6.86 -18.53 -12.63
N THR A 490 -7.32 -17.98 -13.75
CA THR A 490 -7.25 -18.58 -15.07
C THR A 490 -6.50 -17.65 -16.01
N VAL A 491 -5.29 -18.02 -16.40
CA VAL A 491 -4.49 -17.23 -17.35
C VAL A 491 -5.12 -17.30 -18.74
N VAL A 492 -5.29 -16.15 -19.37
CA VAL A 492 -5.75 -16.04 -20.75
C VAL A 492 -4.64 -16.51 -21.68
N THR A 493 -4.93 -17.50 -22.54
CA THR A 493 -3.92 -18.15 -23.37
C THR A 493 -4.23 -18.08 -24.84
N ARG A 494 -3.17 -18.05 -25.66
CA ARG A 494 -3.20 -18.20 -27.11
C ARG A 494 -2.25 -19.31 -27.51
N ASP A 495 -2.77 -20.33 -28.21
CA ASP A 495 -1.98 -21.50 -28.63
C ASP A 495 -1.22 -22.20 -27.49
N GLY A 496 -1.80 -22.19 -26.28
CA GLY A 496 -1.26 -22.87 -25.10
C GLY A 496 -0.19 -22.08 -24.32
N ALA A 497 0.08 -20.84 -24.70
CA ALA A 497 0.94 -19.91 -23.95
C ALA A 497 0.15 -18.70 -23.45
N PRO A 498 0.60 -18.00 -22.38
CA PRO A 498 -0.03 -16.75 -21.96
C PRO A 498 -0.14 -15.76 -23.13
N ALA A 499 -1.33 -15.19 -23.30
CA ALA A 499 -1.58 -14.24 -24.37
C ALA A 499 -0.77 -12.94 -24.10
N GLN A 500 -0.20 -12.38 -25.15
CA GLN A 500 0.60 -11.16 -25.07
C GLN A 500 -0.13 -10.00 -25.73
N LEU A 501 0.25 -8.78 -25.36
CA LEU A 501 -0.30 -7.54 -25.90
C LEU A 501 -1.81 -7.41 -25.63
N LEU A 502 -2.24 -7.77 -24.44
CA LEU A 502 -3.57 -7.53 -23.92
C LEU A 502 -3.49 -6.47 -22.81
N ASP A 503 -4.48 -5.62 -22.79
CA ASP A 503 -4.77 -4.61 -21.80
C ASP A 503 -6.23 -4.81 -21.39
N LEU A 504 -6.47 -5.75 -20.47
CA LEU A 504 -7.84 -6.21 -20.18
C LEU A 504 -8.54 -5.29 -19.21
N GLU A 505 -9.61 -4.65 -19.69
CA GLU A 505 -10.39 -3.69 -18.89
C GLU A 505 -11.83 -4.16 -18.67
N GLY A 506 -12.35 -5.02 -19.51
CA GLY A 506 -13.74 -5.47 -19.38
C GLY A 506 -13.92 -6.97 -19.60
N ILE A 507 -14.94 -7.52 -18.91
CA ILE A 507 -15.33 -8.94 -19.00
C ILE A 507 -16.84 -9.08 -18.99
N THR A 508 -17.39 -9.98 -19.85
CA THR A 508 -18.79 -10.37 -19.80
C THR A 508 -18.96 -11.86 -20.16
N ASN A 509 -20.02 -12.48 -19.62
CA ASN A 509 -20.33 -13.89 -19.92
C ASN A 509 -20.73 -14.06 -21.39
N ASP A 510 -20.26 -15.14 -22.05
CA ASP A 510 -20.67 -15.49 -23.41
C ASP A 510 -22.04 -16.20 -23.48
N GLY A 511 -22.53 -16.75 -22.35
CA GLY A 511 -23.74 -17.57 -22.23
C GLY A 511 -23.52 -19.04 -22.53
N GLU A 512 -22.27 -19.48 -22.75
CA GLU A 512 -21.89 -20.86 -23.04
C GLU A 512 -20.82 -21.39 -22.05
N GLY A 513 -20.54 -20.59 -20.98
CA GLY A 513 -19.58 -20.91 -19.92
C GLY A 513 -18.18 -20.35 -20.16
N GLY A 514 -18.01 -19.51 -21.16
CA GLY A 514 -16.82 -18.70 -21.43
C GLY A 514 -17.11 -17.21 -21.29
N PHE A 515 -16.18 -16.38 -21.80
CA PHE A 515 -16.25 -14.94 -21.65
C PHE A 515 -15.91 -14.21 -22.94
N TRP A 516 -16.45 -12.99 -23.07
CA TRP A 516 -15.91 -11.97 -23.93
C TRP A 516 -15.12 -10.96 -23.08
N LEU A 517 -13.92 -10.65 -23.53
CA LEU A 517 -12.99 -9.72 -22.89
C LEU A 517 -12.80 -8.51 -23.79
N ALA A 518 -12.74 -7.32 -23.20
CA ALA A 518 -12.37 -6.09 -23.87
C ALA A 518 -10.93 -5.72 -23.52
N SER A 519 -10.13 -5.38 -24.54
CA SER A 519 -8.77 -4.87 -24.37
C SER A 519 -8.74 -3.42 -24.77
N GLU A 520 -8.30 -2.55 -23.86
CA GLU A 520 -8.28 -1.10 -24.05
C GLU A 520 -7.47 -0.71 -25.29
N GLY A 521 -6.31 -1.23 -25.43
CA GLY A 521 -5.42 -0.94 -26.53
C GLY A 521 -4.58 0.33 -26.35
N ARG A 522 -3.38 0.23 -26.89
CA ARG A 522 -2.38 1.31 -26.91
C ARG A 522 -1.64 1.26 -28.24
N SER A 523 -2.16 1.97 -29.24
CA SER A 523 -1.60 1.97 -30.60
C SER A 523 -0.15 2.45 -30.63
N ASP A 524 0.23 3.38 -29.73
CA ASP A 524 1.61 3.83 -29.53
C ASP A 524 2.56 2.75 -29.00
N ARG A 525 2.01 1.69 -28.38
CA ARG A 525 2.76 0.52 -27.85
C ARG A 525 2.41 -0.78 -28.58
N LEU A 526 1.72 -0.70 -29.70
CA LEU A 526 1.29 -1.84 -30.52
C LEU A 526 0.33 -2.80 -29.80
N VAL A 527 -0.36 -2.36 -28.76
CA VAL A 527 -1.45 -3.10 -28.13
C VAL A 527 -2.75 -2.76 -28.87
N PRO A 528 -3.43 -3.75 -29.48
CA PRO A 528 -4.63 -3.46 -30.26
C PRO A 528 -5.86 -3.25 -29.39
N HIS A 529 -6.69 -2.28 -29.72
CA HIS A 529 -8.08 -2.26 -29.26
C HIS A 529 -8.79 -3.46 -29.87
N ALA A 530 -9.23 -4.40 -29.06
CA ALA A 530 -9.82 -5.64 -29.56
C ALA A 530 -10.76 -6.31 -28.56
N LEU A 531 -11.65 -7.15 -29.07
CA LEU A 531 -12.46 -8.04 -28.27
C LEU A 531 -11.93 -9.47 -28.42
N TYR A 532 -11.91 -10.20 -27.32
CA TYR A 532 -11.45 -11.59 -27.29
C TYR A 532 -12.55 -12.49 -26.75
N HIS A 533 -12.92 -13.51 -27.54
CA HIS A 533 -13.77 -14.59 -27.04
C HIS A 533 -12.90 -15.69 -26.46
N VAL A 534 -13.10 -16.02 -25.19
CA VAL A 534 -12.36 -17.09 -24.50
C VAL A 534 -13.30 -18.14 -23.96
N ASN A 535 -12.86 -19.39 -23.94
CA ASN A 535 -13.62 -20.45 -23.30
C ASN A 535 -13.40 -20.47 -21.78
N ALA A 536 -14.08 -21.34 -21.04
CA ALA A 536 -13.97 -21.51 -19.59
C ALA A 536 -12.54 -21.83 -19.08
N LYS A 537 -11.60 -22.15 -19.96
CA LYS A 537 -10.19 -22.41 -19.63
C LYS A 537 -9.28 -21.22 -19.95
N GLY A 538 -9.84 -20.08 -20.33
CA GLY A 538 -9.07 -18.90 -20.72
C GLY A 538 -8.46 -18.99 -22.13
N GLU A 539 -8.75 -20.02 -22.91
CA GLU A 539 -8.19 -20.14 -24.26
C GLU A 539 -8.92 -19.21 -25.25
N ILE A 540 -8.19 -18.33 -25.93
CA ILE A 540 -8.73 -17.44 -26.97
C ILE A 540 -9.25 -18.29 -28.16
N LYS A 541 -10.52 -18.14 -28.50
CA LYS A 541 -11.21 -18.80 -29.63
C LYS A 541 -11.44 -17.86 -30.81
N ALA A 542 -11.61 -16.57 -30.54
CA ALA A 542 -11.79 -15.55 -31.57
C ALA A 542 -11.23 -14.20 -31.10
N GLN A 543 -10.84 -13.38 -32.06
CA GLN A 543 -10.46 -11.97 -31.86
C GLN A 543 -11.24 -11.11 -32.85
N VAL A 544 -11.78 -10.00 -32.37
CA VAL A 544 -12.45 -8.98 -33.19
C VAL A 544 -11.65 -7.70 -33.08
N ALA A 545 -11.07 -7.26 -34.19
CA ALA A 545 -10.34 -6.01 -34.28
C ALA A 545 -11.28 -4.85 -34.63
N LEU A 546 -10.86 -3.62 -34.35
CA LEU A 546 -11.55 -2.42 -34.80
C LEU A 546 -11.63 -2.36 -36.36
N PRO A 547 -12.76 -1.90 -36.90
CA PRO A 547 -12.87 -1.65 -38.34
C PRO A 547 -12.07 -0.40 -38.72
N PRO A 548 -11.75 -0.19 -40.02
CA PRO A 548 -10.95 0.93 -40.49
C PRO A 548 -11.48 2.29 -40.07
N GLU A 549 -12.80 2.44 -39.99
CA GLU A 549 -13.48 3.68 -39.60
C GLU A 549 -13.14 4.08 -38.15
N LEU A 550 -13.08 3.13 -37.25
CA LEU A 550 -12.70 3.37 -35.85
C LEU A 550 -11.18 3.50 -35.70
N LEU A 551 -10.37 2.69 -36.41
CA LEU A 551 -8.91 2.82 -36.44
C LEU A 551 -8.42 4.21 -36.90
N ALA A 552 -9.20 4.91 -37.73
CA ALA A 552 -8.86 6.25 -38.21
C ALA A 552 -9.03 7.34 -37.15
N VAL A 553 -9.85 7.11 -36.13
CA VAL A 553 -10.26 8.10 -35.13
C VAL A 553 -9.88 7.73 -33.70
N GLU A 554 -9.52 6.46 -33.46
CA GLU A 554 -9.18 5.97 -32.14
C GLU A 554 -8.03 6.76 -31.50
N GLN A 555 -7.99 6.74 -30.19
CA GLN A 555 -6.92 7.26 -29.37
C GLN A 555 -6.63 6.22 -28.28
N ARG A 556 -5.61 6.44 -27.47
CA ARG A 556 -5.50 5.85 -26.15
C ARG A 556 -6.81 6.10 -25.39
N PHE A 557 -7.12 5.36 -24.35
CA PHE A 557 -8.38 5.43 -23.59
C PHE A 557 -9.55 4.81 -24.38
N GLY A 558 -9.42 3.51 -24.63
CA GLY A 558 -10.33 2.73 -25.46
C GLY A 558 -11.39 1.98 -24.69
N PHE A 559 -11.38 0.65 -24.82
CA PHE A 559 -12.41 -0.18 -24.24
C PHE A 559 -12.17 -0.41 -22.76
N GLU A 560 -13.14 0.00 -21.95
CA GLU A 560 -13.24 -0.29 -20.53
C GLU A 560 -14.24 -1.45 -20.30
N GLY A 561 -15.45 -1.16 -19.89
CA GLY A 561 -16.46 -2.18 -19.68
C GLY A 561 -17.02 -2.82 -20.95
N ILE A 562 -17.50 -4.05 -20.85
CA ILE A 562 -18.17 -4.79 -21.90
C ILE A 562 -19.41 -5.52 -21.39
N ALA A 563 -20.52 -5.44 -22.11
CA ALA A 563 -21.74 -6.19 -21.81
C ALA A 563 -22.33 -6.85 -23.06
N LYS A 564 -22.90 -8.05 -22.90
CA LYS A 564 -23.59 -8.77 -23.96
C LYS A 564 -25.11 -8.64 -23.84
N VAL A 565 -25.76 -8.12 -24.87
CA VAL A 565 -27.22 -8.01 -24.98
C VAL A 565 -27.70 -8.77 -26.22
N GLY A 566 -28.25 -9.95 -26.03
CA GLY A 566 -28.58 -10.84 -27.14
C GLY A 566 -27.32 -11.23 -27.92
N ASP A 567 -27.29 -10.90 -29.22
CA ASP A 567 -26.14 -11.16 -30.09
C ASP A 567 -25.21 -9.92 -30.25
N VAL A 568 -25.44 -8.86 -29.48
CA VAL A 568 -24.66 -7.62 -29.58
C VAL A 568 -23.78 -7.46 -28.33
N LEU A 569 -22.49 -7.21 -28.56
CA LEU A 569 -21.55 -6.76 -27.54
C LEU A 569 -21.58 -5.23 -27.50
N TRP A 570 -21.73 -4.67 -26.33
CA TRP A 570 -21.64 -3.24 -26.05
C TRP A 570 -20.39 -2.97 -25.25
N MET A 571 -19.61 -1.96 -25.66
CA MET A 571 -18.38 -1.53 -25.00
C MET A 571 -18.46 -0.07 -24.65
N ALA A 572 -18.08 0.28 -23.42
CA ALA A 572 -17.82 1.65 -23.03
C ALA A 572 -16.44 2.06 -23.54
N VAL A 573 -16.35 3.22 -24.19
CA VAL A 573 -15.07 3.87 -24.51
C VAL A 573 -14.75 4.85 -23.38
N GLN A 574 -13.54 4.80 -22.85
CA GLN A 574 -13.19 5.59 -21.66
C GLN A 574 -13.35 7.08 -21.91
N ARG A 575 -12.77 7.61 -22.99
CA ARG A 575 -12.76 9.06 -23.29
C ARG A 575 -13.09 9.33 -24.75
N GLU A 576 -13.30 10.62 -25.07
CA GLU A 576 -13.61 11.03 -26.43
C GLU A 576 -12.49 10.66 -27.41
N TRP A 577 -12.85 10.06 -28.54
CA TRP A 577 -11.98 9.89 -29.68
C TRP A 577 -12.05 11.12 -30.63
N LYS A 578 -11.19 11.14 -31.65
CA LYS A 578 -11.01 12.33 -32.54
C LYS A 578 -12.27 12.85 -33.22
N ASP A 579 -13.26 12.00 -33.43
CA ASP A 579 -14.52 12.31 -34.10
C ASP A 579 -15.69 12.56 -33.15
N ASP A 580 -15.47 12.43 -31.84
CA ASP A 580 -16.51 12.65 -30.83
C ASP A 580 -16.71 14.15 -30.55
N PRO A 581 -17.95 14.60 -30.40
CA PRO A 581 -18.23 15.92 -29.86
C PRO A 581 -17.70 16.02 -28.42
N LYS A 582 -17.25 17.21 -28.03
CA LYS A 582 -16.79 17.45 -26.65
C LYS A 582 -17.87 17.08 -25.62
N GLY A 583 -17.49 16.31 -24.61
CA GLY A 583 -18.37 15.82 -23.54
C GLY A 583 -19.25 14.65 -23.98
N MET A 584 -18.93 14.00 -25.08
CA MET A 584 -19.61 12.80 -25.55
C MET A 584 -18.59 11.69 -25.80
N VAL A 585 -18.86 10.48 -25.29
CA VAL A 585 -18.07 9.29 -25.60
C VAL A 585 -18.94 8.25 -26.29
N LYS A 586 -18.30 7.35 -27.03
CA LYS A 586 -19.02 6.26 -27.70
C LYS A 586 -19.34 5.13 -26.73
N LEU A 587 -20.57 4.61 -26.78
CA LEU A 587 -20.85 3.23 -26.47
C LEU A 587 -20.89 2.50 -27.81
N LEU A 588 -19.86 1.66 -28.05
CA LEU A 588 -19.72 0.89 -29.29
C LEU A 588 -20.54 -0.39 -29.22
N ALA A 589 -21.10 -0.77 -30.33
CA ALA A 589 -21.86 -2.02 -30.49
C ALA A 589 -21.22 -2.89 -31.57
N TYR A 590 -21.03 -4.17 -31.28
CA TYR A 590 -20.61 -5.16 -32.26
C TYR A 590 -21.63 -6.31 -32.34
N ASP A 591 -22.27 -6.48 -33.49
CA ASP A 591 -23.15 -7.64 -33.74
C ASP A 591 -22.30 -8.88 -34.09
N ILE A 592 -22.36 -9.89 -33.22
CA ILE A 592 -21.56 -11.11 -33.34
C ILE A 592 -21.93 -11.91 -34.59
N LYS A 593 -23.22 -11.92 -34.98
CA LYS A 593 -23.71 -12.68 -36.13
C LYS A 593 -23.46 -11.98 -37.46
N GLU A 594 -23.86 -10.72 -37.51
CA GLU A 594 -23.75 -9.91 -38.74
C GLU A 594 -22.33 -9.36 -38.94
N LYS A 595 -21.49 -9.37 -37.87
CA LYS A 595 -20.11 -8.83 -37.86
C LYS A 595 -20.07 -7.36 -38.24
N THR A 596 -21.04 -6.60 -37.76
CA THR A 596 -21.16 -5.16 -38.04
C THR A 596 -20.96 -4.33 -36.79
N TRP A 597 -20.41 -3.14 -36.98
CA TRP A 597 -20.18 -2.17 -35.94
C TRP A 597 -21.18 -1.02 -36.02
N GLY A 598 -21.56 -0.48 -34.88
CA GLY A 598 -22.35 0.72 -34.72
C GLY A 598 -22.05 1.39 -33.41
N ALA A 599 -22.68 2.53 -33.12
CA ALA A 599 -22.47 3.25 -31.88
C ALA A 599 -23.68 4.09 -31.47
N VAL A 600 -23.68 4.49 -30.21
CA VAL A 600 -24.45 5.61 -29.66
C VAL A 600 -23.50 6.54 -28.90
N HIS A 601 -23.88 7.80 -28.67
CA HIS A 601 -23.15 8.71 -27.80
C HIS A 601 -23.70 8.66 -26.37
N TYR A 602 -22.81 8.62 -25.41
CA TYR A 602 -23.06 8.81 -23.98
C TYR A 602 -22.62 10.22 -23.56
N PRO A 603 -23.49 11.04 -22.94
CA PRO A 603 -23.12 12.36 -22.48
C PRO A 603 -22.41 12.29 -21.12
N LEU A 604 -21.15 12.73 -21.07
CA LEU A 604 -20.39 12.83 -19.81
C LEU A 604 -20.86 14.01 -18.96
N ASP A 605 -20.68 13.92 -17.66
CA ASP A 605 -20.78 15.06 -16.76
C ASP A 605 -19.65 16.07 -17.03
N THR A 606 -19.83 17.30 -16.59
CA THR A 606 -18.81 18.33 -16.76
C THR A 606 -17.73 18.16 -15.70
N PRO A 607 -16.46 17.94 -16.08
CA PRO A 607 -15.38 17.82 -15.10
C PRO A 607 -15.08 19.16 -14.40
N ALA A 608 -14.46 19.08 -13.22
CA ALA A 608 -13.84 20.24 -12.58
C ALA A 608 -12.69 20.79 -13.44
N GLU A 609 -12.23 22.01 -13.14
CA GLU A 609 -11.10 22.61 -13.86
C GLU A 609 -9.83 21.77 -13.68
N GLY A 610 -9.18 21.41 -14.78
CA GLY A 610 -7.99 20.55 -14.79
C GLY A 610 -8.27 19.05 -14.73
N ALA A 611 -9.52 18.63 -14.48
CA ALA A 611 -9.93 17.23 -14.48
C ALA A 611 -10.47 16.78 -15.84
N TRP A 612 -10.55 15.46 -16.02
CA TRP A 612 -11.26 14.84 -17.13
C TRP A 612 -12.28 13.82 -16.62
N MET A 613 -13.28 13.49 -17.43
CA MET A 613 -14.27 12.47 -17.16
C MET A 613 -14.03 11.26 -18.03
N GLY A 614 -14.28 10.08 -17.48
CA GLY A 614 -14.21 8.81 -18.20
C GLY A 614 -15.25 7.80 -17.74
N LEU A 615 -15.45 6.77 -18.58
CA LEU A 615 -16.22 5.59 -18.26
C LEU A 615 -15.27 4.48 -17.88
N SER A 616 -15.62 3.66 -16.89
CA SER A 616 -14.78 2.54 -16.44
C SER A 616 -15.45 1.18 -16.58
N GLU A 617 -16.78 1.10 -16.53
CA GLU A 617 -17.46 -0.19 -16.60
C GLU A 617 -18.76 -0.07 -17.39
N LEU A 618 -19.18 -1.20 -17.98
CA LEU A 618 -20.50 -1.36 -18.57
C LEU A 618 -21.04 -2.76 -18.23
N THR A 619 -22.07 -2.81 -17.39
CA THR A 619 -22.75 -4.06 -17.05
C THR A 619 -24.25 -3.98 -17.33
N VAL A 620 -24.93 -5.12 -17.47
CA VAL A 620 -26.37 -5.17 -17.81
C VAL A 620 -27.14 -6.00 -16.79
N HIS A 621 -28.25 -5.45 -16.31
CA HIS A 621 -29.19 -6.16 -15.47
C HIS A 621 -30.63 -5.74 -15.74
N GLY A 622 -31.53 -6.70 -15.95
CA GLY A 622 -32.92 -6.44 -16.32
C GLY A 622 -33.04 -5.65 -17.62
N ASP A 623 -33.78 -4.56 -17.59
CA ASP A 623 -34.01 -3.67 -18.74
C ASP A 623 -32.99 -2.51 -18.85
N TRP A 624 -31.90 -2.58 -18.09
CA TRP A 624 -30.95 -1.47 -17.95
C TRP A 624 -29.50 -1.90 -18.22
N ALA A 625 -28.74 -0.99 -18.84
CA ALA A 625 -27.30 -0.99 -18.86
C ALA A 625 -26.81 0.02 -17.79
N TYR A 626 -25.79 -0.36 -17.04
CA TYR A 626 -25.19 0.45 -15.97
C TYR A 626 -23.75 0.78 -16.35
N VAL A 627 -23.33 1.99 -16.04
CA VAL A 627 -22.01 2.53 -16.38
C VAL A 627 -21.41 3.17 -15.14
N ILE A 628 -20.14 2.93 -14.87
CA ILE A 628 -19.36 3.79 -13.98
C ILE A 628 -18.87 5.00 -14.77
N GLU A 629 -19.13 6.19 -14.27
CA GLU A 629 -18.57 7.44 -14.76
C GLU A 629 -17.78 8.11 -13.63
N ARG A 630 -16.52 8.42 -13.89
CA ARG A 630 -15.62 9.00 -12.90
C ARG A 630 -14.77 10.14 -13.47
N ASP A 631 -14.37 11.04 -12.57
CA ASP A 631 -13.24 11.93 -12.84
C ASP A 631 -11.91 11.21 -12.53
N ASN A 632 -10.79 11.81 -12.92
CA ASN A 632 -9.42 11.36 -12.63
C ASN A 632 -8.86 11.98 -11.35
N GLN A 633 -9.71 12.51 -10.49
CA GLN A 633 -9.25 13.18 -9.28
C GLN A 633 -9.26 12.24 -8.08
N ILE A 634 -8.36 12.52 -7.13
CA ILE A 634 -8.19 11.77 -5.89
C ILE A 634 -8.37 12.67 -4.67
N ALA A 635 -8.43 12.06 -3.51
CA ALA A 635 -8.54 12.74 -2.22
C ALA A 635 -9.68 13.79 -2.20
N ASP A 636 -9.40 14.99 -1.74
CA ASP A 636 -10.36 16.09 -1.62
C ASP A 636 -10.76 16.74 -2.96
N LYS A 637 -10.02 16.45 -4.02
CA LYS A 637 -10.33 16.92 -5.38
C LYS A 637 -11.31 16.00 -6.12
N ALA A 638 -11.49 14.76 -5.67
CA ALA A 638 -12.45 13.83 -6.28
C ALA A 638 -13.88 14.37 -6.15
N ALA A 639 -14.57 14.50 -7.25
CA ALA A 639 -15.90 15.13 -7.33
C ALA A 639 -16.96 14.21 -7.95
N VAL A 640 -16.57 13.30 -8.85
CA VAL A 640 -17.48 12.39 -9.55
C VAL A 640 -16.95 10.97 -9.55
N LYS A 641 -17.62 10.11 -8.80
CA LYS A 641 -17.45 8.65 -8.82
C LYS A 641 -18.86 8.06 -8.75
N LYS A 642 -19.51 7.84 -9.91
CA LYS A 642 -20.96 7.56 -9.94
C LYS A 642 -21.32 6.38 -10.82
N ILE A 643 -22.38 5.69 -10.43
CA ILE A 643 -23.06 4.71 -11.29
C ILE A 643 -24.27 5.40 -11.95
N TYR A 644 -24.32 5.33 -13.27
CA TYR A 644 -25.46 5.72 -14.08
C TYR A 644 -26.11 4.50 -14.72
N ARG A 645 -27.38 4.62 -15.14
CA ARG A 645 -28.07 3.62 -15.94
C ARG A 645 -28.70 4.21 -17.21
N ILE A 646 -28.80 3.38 -18.23
CA ILE A 646 -29.38 3.67 -19.53
C ILE A 646 -30.41 2.60 -19.83
N ALA A 647 -31.60 2.97 -20.32
CA ALA A 647 -32.57 1.96 -20.74
C ALA A 647 -32.05 1.17 -21.96
N LEU A 648 -32.09 -0.16 -21.91
CA LEU A 648 -31.71 -1.00 -23.07
C LEU A 648 -32.48 -0.66 -24.33
N ALA A 649 -33.73 -0.17 -24.20
CA ALA A 649 -34.57 0.28 -25.30
C ALA A 649 -33.98 1.49 -26.07
N ASP A 650 -33.08 2.27 -25.44
CA ASP A 650 -32.39 3.43 -26.02
C ASP A 650 -31.04 3.06 -26.67
N LEU A 651 -30.53 1.87 -26.40
CA LEU A 651 -29.31 1.34 -27.03
C LEU A 651 -29.62 0.88 -28.48
N LYS A 652 -29.77 1.84 -29.38
CA LYS A 652 -30.05 1.62 -30.81
C LYS A 652 -28.87 2.16 -31.62
N PRO A 653 -27.91 1.29 -31.96
CA PRO A 653 -26.68 1.75 -32.60
C PRO A 653 -26.95 2.26 -34.01
N ALA A 654 -26.42 3.43 -34.36
CA ALA A 654 -26.33 3.91 -35.72
C ALA A 654 -25.04 3.42 -36.39
N ALA A 655 -25.03 3.39 -37.72
CA ALA A 655 -23.85 3.01 -38.47
C ALA A 655 -22.70 4.01 -38.22
N LEU A 656 -21.47 3.51 -38.19
CA LEU A 656 -20.27 4.35 -38.05
C LEU A 656 -20.17 5.39 -39.18
N GLY A 657 -19.66 6.57 -38.86
CA GLY A 657 -19.55 7.68 -39.80
C GLY A 657 -20.87 8.41 -40.09
N THR A 658 -21.96 8.09 -39.37
CA THR A 658 -23.22 8.85 -39.40
C THR A 658 -23.42 9.59 -38.09
N GLU A 659 -24.46 10.44 -38.01
CA GLU A 659 -24.83 11.06 -36.73
C GLU A 659 -25.30 10.00 -35.75
N LEU A 660 -24.66 9.95 -34.55
CA LEU A 660 -24.95 8.97 -33.53
C LEU A 660 -26.07 9.45 -32.60
N PRO A 661 -27.04 8.58 -32.26
CA PRO A 661 -28.07 8.91 -31.26
C PRO A 661 -27.41 9.13 -29.90
N VAL A 662 -27.92 10.12 -29.15
CA VAL A 662 -27.48 10.36 -27.78
C VAL A 662 -28.42 9.64 -26.81
N VAL A 663 -27.86 8.82 -25.90
CA VAL A 663 -28.65 8.13 -24.88
C VAL A 663 -28.97 9.04 -23.71
N ALA A 664 -30.05 8.75 -22.99
CA ALA A 664 -30.38 9.40 -21.73
C ALA A 664 -29.84 8.56 -20.56
N LYS A 665 -29.11 9.22 -19.65
CA LYS A 665 -28.59 8.58 -18.43
C LYS A 665 -29.39 9.01 -17.19
N GLN A 666 -29.45 8.12 -16.20
CA GLN A 666 -30.06 8.37 -14.89
C GLN A 666 -29.05 7.96 -13.82
N GLU A 667 -28.81 8.83 -12.85
CA GLU A 667 -27.95 8.52 -11.69
C GLU A 667 -28.60 7.42 -10.84
N VAL A 668 -27.81 6.43 -10.47
CA VAL A 668 -28.19 5.32 -9.59
C VAL A 668 -27.56 5.50 -8.21
N ARG A 669 -26.26 5.80 -8.16
CA ARG A 669 -25.52 5.92 -6.91
C ARG A 669 -24.30 6.83 -7.06
N ASP A 670 -24.05 7.63 -6.04
CA ASP A 670 -22.79 8.30 -5.79
C ASP A 670 -21.94 7.38 -4.90
N LEU A 671 -20.73 7.06 -5.34
CA LEU A 671 -19.79 6.16 -4.66
C LEU A 671 -18.80 6.91 -3.74
N LEU A 672 -18.71 8.25 -3.84
CA LEU A 672 -17.80 9.03 -2.99
C LEU A 672 -18.01 8.79 -1.49
N PRO A 673 -19.24 8.72 -0.96
CA PRO A 673 -19.46 8.41 0.45
C PRO A 673 -18.93 7.02 0.87
N ASP A 674 -18.98 6.04 -0.02
CA ASP A 674 -18.45 4.69 0.25
C ASP A 674 -16.93 4.70 0.30
N LEU A 675 -16.27 5.43 -0.61
CA LEU A 675 -14.81 5.55 -0.68
C LEU A 675 -14.23 6.31 0.54
N VAL A 676 -14.91 7.36 0.98
CA VAL A 676 -14.51 8.14 2.17
C VAL A 676 -14.65 7.36 3.47
N ALA A 677 -15.59 6.40 3.53
CA ALA A 677 -15.92 5.67 4.77
C ALA A 677 -14.76 4.85 5.36
N LEU A 678 -13.71 4.58 4.59
CA LEU A 678 -12.51 3.85 5.02
C LEU A 678 -11.43 4.75 5.62
N ASN A 679 -11.68 6.07 5.72
CA ASN A 679 -10.79 7.06 6.32
C ASN A 679 -9.38 7.13 5.68
N GLY A 680 -9.21 6.56 4.47
CA GLY A 680 -8.08 6.80 3.59
C GLY A 680 -8.33 8.02 2.70
N TYR A 681 -7.44 8.26 1.74
CA TYR A 681 -7.76 9.19 0.67
C TYR A 681 -8.66 8.52 -0.38
N VAL A 682 -9.51 9.31 -1.04
CA VAL A 682 -10.36 8.81 -2.13
C VAL A 682 -9.46 8.42 -3.30
N VAL A 683 -9.54 7.17 -3.72
CA VAL A 683 -8.75 6.64 -4.85
C VAL A 683 -9.33 7.08 -6.20
N ASP A 684 -8.51 7.09 -7.24
CA ASP A 684 -8.91 7.45 -8.59
C ASP A 684 -9.79 6.38 -9.22
N LYS A 685 -9.29 5.14 -9.28
CA LYS A 685 -9.75 4.09 -10.17
C LYS A 685 -10.84 3.20 -9.56
N VAL A 686 -12.08 3.64 -9.62
CA VAL A 686 -13.25 2.76 -9.44
C VAL A 686 -13.53 2.11 -10.79
N GLU A 687 -13.10 0.86 -10.99
CA GLU A 687 -13.06 0.26 -12.33
C GLU A 687 -14.15 -0.77 -12.58
N GLY A 688 -14.44 -1.67 -11.65
CA GLY A 688 -15.39 -2.74 -11.89
C GLY A 688 -16.72 -2.58 -11.17
N PHE A 689 -17.83 -2.92 -11.85
CA PHE A 689 -19.16 -3.00 -11.29
C PHE A 689 -19.94 -4.19 -11.86
N ALA A 690 -20.48 -5.03 -10.99
CA ALA A 690 -21.35 -6.13 -11.39
C ALA A 690 -22.62 -6.17 -10.54
N ILE A 691 -23.69 -6.73 -11.13
CA ILE A 691 -24.95 -7.02 -10.43
C ILE A 691 -25.17 -8.51 -10.52
N ASP A 692 -25.28 -9.20 -9.37
CA ASP A 692 -25.46 -10.63 -9.32
C ASP A 692 -26.90 -11.09 -9.62
N ALA A 693 -27.11 -12.41 -9.69
CA ALA A 693 -28.41 -13.02 -9.95
C ALA A 693 -29.48 -12.69 -8.88
N ALA A 694 -29.07 -12.23 -7.69
CA ALA A 694 -29.97 -11.76 -6.63
C ALA A 694 -30.22 -10.24 -6.69
N GLY A 695 -29.63 -9.53 -7.67
CA GLY A 695 -29.75 -8.09 -7.84
C GLY A 695 -28.84 -7.27 -6.93
N GLN A 696 -27.82 -7.90 -6.28
CA GLN A 696 -26.87 -7.19 -5.43
C GLN A 696 -25.79 -6.52 -6.29
N GLY A 697 -25.51 -5.25 -6.05
CA GLY A 697 -24.43 -4.51 -6.71
C GLY A 697 -23.10 -4.70 -5.98
N PHE A 698 -22.02 -4.96 -6.72
CA PHE A 698 -20.65 -5.07 -6.25
C PHE A 698 -19.76 -4.11 -7.00
N VAL A 699 -18.85 -3.47 -6.29
CA VAL A 699 -17.87 -2.51 -6.84
C VAL A 699 -16.47 -2.94 -6.46
N VAL A 700 -15.51 -2.73 -7.35
CA VAL A 700 -14.09 -2.93 -7.10
C VAL A 700 -13.27 -1.74 -7.59
N THR A 701 -12.18 -1.43 -6.90
CA THR A 701 -11.16 -0.46 -7.33
C THR A 701 -9.93 -1.19 -7.85
N ASP A 702 -9.28 -0.59 -8.84
CA ASP A 702 -7.94 -0.95 -9.29
C ASP A 702 -6.89 -0.27 -8.39
N ASN A 703 -5.82 -0.98 -8.04
CA ASN A 703 -4.72 -0.49 -7.22
C ASN A 703 -3.42 -0.23 -8.01
N ASP A 704 -3.47 -0.19 -9.33
CA ASP A 704 -2.33 0.11 -10.21
C ASP A 704 -1.06 -0.75 -10.02
N GLY A 705 -1.20 -1.92 -9.38
CA GLY A 705 -0.05 -2.76 -9.05
C GLY A 705 0.78 -2.23 -7.88
N VAL A 706 0.21 -1.39 -7.06
CA VAL A 706 0.70 -0.77 -5.81
C VAL A 706 1.54 0.49 -6.05
N ASP A 707 2.66 0.46 -6.67
CA ASP A 707 3.74 1.47 -6.74
C ASP A 707 3.32 2.96 -6.67
N ASP A 708 2.32 3.39 -7.44
CA ASP A 708 1.87 4.80 -7.51
C ASP A 708 0.62 5.06 -6.66
N SER A 709 0.24 4.10 -5.81
CA SER A 709 -0.96 4.15 -4.98
C SER A 709 -0.72 3.54 -3.60
N SER A 710 -1.66 3.70 -2.68
CA SER A 710 -1.61 3.00 -1.38
C SER A 710 -1.80 1.48 -1.49
N GLY A 711 -1.94 0.93 -2.68
CA GLY A 711 -2.12 -0.50 -2.93
C GLY A 711 -3.48 -1.07 -2.52
N GLU A 712 -4.37 -0.26 -1.98
CA GLU A 712 -5.67 -0.71 -1.50
C GLU A 712 -6.60 -1.09 -2.66
N THR A 713 -6.99 -2.37 -2.72
CA THR A 713 -8.15 -2.78 -3.52
C THR A 713 -9.39 -2.76 -2.63
N LEU A 714 -10.30 -1.82 -2.89
CA LEU A 714 -11.58 -1.72 -2.23
C LEU A 714 -12.60 -2.58 -2.96
N PHE A 715 -13.30 -3.45 -2.20
CA PHE A 715 -14.31 -4.33 -2.76
C PHE A 715 -15.53 -4.39 -1.82
N TRP A 716 -16.68 -3.91 -2.30
CA TRP A 716 -17.87 -3.88 -1.45
C TRP A 716 -19.16 -4.12 -2.22
N SER A 717 -20.19 -4.55 -1.49
CA SER A 717 -21.56 -4.56 -1.99
C SER A 717 -22.37 -3.48 -1.29
N PHE A 718 -23.12 -2.72 -2.04
CA PHE A 718 -24.07 -1.73 -1.48
C PHE A 718 -25.52 -2.21 -1.46
N GLY A 719 -25.75 -3.50 -1.64
CA GLY A 719 -27.06 -4.10 -1.60
C GLY A 719 -27.80 -4.10 -2.92
N PRO A 720 -29.15 -4.27 -2.91
CA PRO A 720 -29.92 -4.39 -4.13
C PRO A 720 -29.90 -3.12 -4.96
N VAL A 721 -29.64 -3.28 -6.27
CA VAL A 721 -29.71 -2.20 -7.26
C VAL A 721 -31.18 -2.00 -7.67
N GLN A 722 -31.71 -0.78 -7.52
CA GLN A 722 -33.12 -0.45 -7.80
C GLN A 722 -33.32 0.16 -9.19
#